data_438b604113483a3b25ee916d7cf753ca
#
_entry.id   438b604113483a3b25ee916d7cf753ca
#
_cell.length_a   1.000
_cell.length_b   1.000
_cell.length_c   1.000
_cell.angle_alpha   90.00
_cell.angle_beta   90.00
_cell.angle_gamma   90.00
#
_symmetry.space_group_name_H-M   'P 1'
#
loop_
_entity.id
_entity.type
_entity.pdbx_description
1 polymer ?
#
loop_
_entity_poly.entity_id
_entity_poly.type
_entity_poly.pdbx_seq_one_letter_code
_entity_poly.pdbx_strand_id
1 'polypeptide(L)'
;LALKEWLKNKKSNTEIAYRPARTLLQDYTGIPAIADLAAMRDAVKEKNKDPKQINPLSTVDLVIDHSVMVDEYASGKSFDQNVEKEFSRNGERYAFLKWGQKAFDNFRVVPPGTGICHQVNLEYLAKVVWSSKSGDDLYAYPDTLVGTDSHTTMVNGLSVLGWGVGGIEAEAAMLGQPISMLIPEVVGVEIKGKLLEGLTATDLVLAIVEMLRKKGVVGKFVEFYGEGLKNLTLADRATIANMAPEYGATCGFFPVDEETLKYLKLSGRDKETIELVEKYSKAQGLWASEGMEFTDTLSLDISTVVPSISGPKRPQDKVLLTESSTGFAKVYKENTKREKPIQAEVAGADFKITDGDIVIAAITSCTNTSNPSVMIGAGLLAKKAIERGLKIKPWVKTSLAPGSKVVTDYLEKAGLNKYLDELGFNLVGYGCTTCIGNSGPLNKNISDAIHKENLYAVSVLSGNRNFEGRISPDVKANYLASPPLVVAFALAGNMNFDMYKSSLGMDKEGKEVFLKDIWPSNKEIEDIMLKSINAEMFINRYSNVSEGPKEWSAIKTVDSSIYNWEDNSTYVKRPPFFDDLPDQPEGFKPIKDARLLLLLADSVTTDHISPAGNIKKDSPTGDYFMKNQVQQKDFNSYGARRGNHE
;
A
#
# COMPACT_ATOMS: atom_id res chain seq x y z
N LEU A 1 -18.10 -17.20 28.77
CA LEU A 1 -17.07 -17.79 29.67
C LEU A 1 -15.67 -17.45 29.20
N ALA A 2 -15.28 -17.72 27.95
CA ALA A 2 -13.94 -17.50 27.42
C ALA A 2 -13.44 -16.04 27.55
N LEU A 3 -14.31 -15.04 27.31
CA LEU A 3 -13.95 -13.63 27.53
C LEU A 3 -13.67 -13.30 29.01
N LYS A 4 -14.42 -13.92 29.95
CA LYS A 4 -14.11 -13.77 31.39
C LYS A 4 -12.78 -14.40 31.79
N GLU A 5 -12.44 -15.54 31.18
CA GLU A 5 -11.14 -16.18 31.36
C GLU A 5 -10.01 -15.34 30.78
N TRP A 6 -10.24 -14.76 29.59
CA TRP A 6 -9.28 -13.85 28.96
C TRP A 6 -9.01 -12.61 29.83
N LEU A 7 -10.06 -11.99 30.38
CA LEU A 7 -9.90 -10.85 31.29
C LEU A 7 -9.01 -11.19 32.49
N LYS A 8 -9.05 -12.43 32.98
CA LYS A 8 -8.24 -12.91 34.10
C LYS A 8 -6.82 -13.30 33.68
N ASN A 9 -6.71 -14.05 32.58
CA ASN A 9 -5.45 -14.68 32.16
C ASN A 9 -4.70 -13.87 31.09
N LYS A 10 -5.36 -12.86 30.51
CA LYS A 10 -4.86 -11.99 29.41
C LYS A 10 -4.44 -12.76 28.15
N LYS A 11 -4.88 -14.01 28.01
CA LYS A 11 -4.72 -14.89 26.86
C LYS A 11 -5.79 -15.95 26.85
N SER A 12 -6.05 -16.55 25.69
CA SER A 12 -7.04 -17.63 25.54
C SER A 12 -6.60 -18.64 24.47
N ASN A 13 -6.99 -19.89 24.67
CA ASN A 13 -6.90 -20.95 23.65
C ASN A 13 -8.27 -21.24 23.03
N THR A 14 -9.27 -20.38 23.26
CA THR A 14 -10.63 -20.53 22.73
C THR A 14 -10.72 -19.79 21.41
N GLU A 15 -11.20 -20.49 20.39
CA GLU A 15 -11.53 -19.91 19.10
C GLU A 15 -12.86 -19.17 19.17
N ILE A 16 -12.94 -18.07 18.44
CA ILE A 16 -14.16 -17.30 18.20
C ILE A 16 -14.43 -17.22 16.70
N ALA A 17 -15.71 -17.14 16.36
CA ALA A 17 -16.19 -16.93 15.01
C ALA A 17 -16.39 -15.42 14.76
N TYR A 18 -15.42 -14.79 14.12
CA TYR A 18 -15.45 -13.36 13.82
C TYR A 18 -16.07 -13.11 12.44
N ARG A 19 -17.00 -12.17 12.35
CA ARG A 19 -17.58 -11.70 11.08
C ARG A 19 -17.32 -10.22 10.89
N PRO A 20 -16.50 -9.83 9.91
CA PRO A 20 -16.31 -8.42 9.58
C PRO A 20 -17.58 -7.82 8.98
N ALA A 21 -17.78 -6.51 9.17
CA ALA A 21 -18.92 -5.80 8.59
C ALA A 21 -18.82 -5.68 7.06
N ARG A 22 -17.62 -5.69 6.52
CA ARG A 22 -17.37 -5.60 5.07
C ARG A 22 -16.01 -6.19 4.67
N THR A 23 -15.82 -6.35 3.35
CA THR A 23 -14.56 -6.82 2.75
C THR A 23 -14.02 -5.77 1.80
N LEU A 24 -12.70 -5.53 1.84
CA LEU A 24 -11.98 -4.64 0.94
C LEU A 24 -11.05 -5.46 0.04
N LEU A 25 -11.20 -5.30 -1.27
CA LEU A 25 -10.36 -5.99 -2.25
C LEU A 25 -9.50 -4.97 -3.00
N GLN A 26 -8.28 -5.33 -3.30
CA GLN A 26 -7.49 -4.70 -4.36
C GLN A 26 -7.58 -5.55 -5.63
N ASP A 27 -7.28 -4.98 -6.79
CA ASP A 27 -7.63 -5.64 -8.06
C ASP A 27 -6.80 -6.89 -8.39
N TYR A 28 -5.55 -7.04 -7.94
CA TYR A 28 -4.75 -8.24 -8.24
C TYR A 28 -5.20 -9.47 -7.47
N THR A 29 -5.63 -9.30 -6.23
CA THR A 29 -6.08 -10.40 -5.36
C THR A 29 -7.59 -10.52 -5.29
N GLY A 30 -8.32 -9.49 -5.70
CA GLY A 30 -9.78 -9.50 -5.75
C GLY A 30 -10.32 -10.16 -7.02
N ILE A 31 -9.59 -10.12 -8.14
CA ILE A 31 -10.08 -10.72 -9.39
C ILE A 31 -10.28 -12.24 -9.30
N PRO A 32 -9.41 -13.04 -8.66
CA PRO A 32 -9.67 -14.46 -8.45
C PRO A 32 -10.97 -14.72 -7.68
N ALA A 33 -11.22 -13.99 -6.60
CA ALA A 33 -12.44 -14.14 -5.81
C ALA A 33 -13.70 -13.85 -6.63
N ILE A 34 -13.69 -12.83 -7.47
CA ILE A 34 -14.83 -12.53 -8.36
C ILE A 34 -14.96 -13.58 -9.48
N ALA A 35 -13.85 -14.14 -9.98
CA ALA A 35 -13.86 -15.23 -10.94
C ALA A 35 -14.48 -16.50 -10.33
N ASP A 36 -14.15 -16.81 -9.08
CA ASP A 36 -14.73 -17.93 -8.35
C ASP A 36 -16.24 -17.73 -8.14
N LEU A 37 -16.68 -16.53 -7.70
CA LEU A 37 -18.12 -16.23 -7.60
C LEU A 37 -18.84 -16.35 -8.95
N ALA A 38 -18.22 -15.94 -10.04
CA ALA A 38 -18.77 -16.08 -11.38
C ALA A 38 -18.90 -17.56 -11.78
N ALA A 39 -17.87 -18.38 -11.52
CA ALA A 39 -17.91 -19.82 -11.77
C ALA A 39 -18.92 -20.55 -10.86
N MET A 40 -19.09 -20.14 -9.61
CA MET A 40 -20.16 -20.64 -8.73
C MET A 40 -21.54 -20.37 -9.34
N ARG A 41 -21.76 -19.20 -9.95
CA ARG A 41 -23.01 -18.91 -10.66
C ARG A 41 -23.26 -19.84 -11.84
N ASP A 42 -22.22 -20.17 -12.58
CA ASP A 42 -22.33 -21.15 -13.68
C ASP A 42 -22.72 -22.53 -13.13
N ALA A 43 -22.07 -23.01 -12.07
CA ALA A 43 -22.40 -24.29 -11.46
C ALA A 43 -23.85 -24.33 -10.91
N VAL A 44 -24.33 -23.24 -10.34
CA VAL A 44 -25.73 -23.12 -9.87
C VAL A 44 -26.70 -23.17 -11.05
N LYS A 45 -26.37 -22.49 -12.18
CA LYS A 45 -27.17 -22.52 -13.39
C LYS A 45 -27.20 -23.91 -14.04
N GLU A 46 -26.07 -24.61 -14.10
CA GLU A 46 -25.97 -26.00 -14.60
C GLU A 46 -26.89 -26.96 -13.83
N LYS A 47 -27.13 -26.67 -12.55
CA LYS A 47 -28.11 -27.38 -11.72
C LYS A 47 -29.56 -26.84 -11.83
N ASN A 48 -29.86 -26.02 -12.83
CA ASN A 48 -31.16 -25.39 -13.07
C ASN A 48 -31.70 -24.57 -11.89
N LYS A 49 -30.79 -23.93 -11.14
CA LYS A 49 -31.11 -22.99 -10.06
C LYS A 49 -30.80 -21.56 -10.47
N ASP A 50 -31.35 -20.59 -9.71
CA ASP A 50 -31.10 -19.17 -9.99
C ASP A 50 -29.66 -18.76 -9.61
N PRO A 51 -28.82 -18.35 -10.59
CA PRO A 51 -27.45 -17.90 -10.34
C PRO A 51 -27.35 -16.74 -9.35
N LYS A 52 -28.39 -15.91 -9.24
CA LYS A 52 -28.42 -14.77 -8.32
C LYS A 52 -28.38 -15.16 -6.84
N GLN A 53 -28.53 -16.45 -6.52
CA GLN A 53 -28.32 -16.97 -5.16
C GLN A 53 -26.86 -16.80 -4.72
N ILE A 54 -25.93 -16.73 -5.67
CA ILE A 54 -24.52 -16.44 -5.38
C ILE A 54 -24.31 -14.93 -5.43
N ASN A 55 -24.21 -14.35 -4.25
CA ASN A 55 -23.95 -12.92 -4.02
C ASN A 55 -23.10 -12.73 -2.76
N PRO A 56 -22.30 -11.68 -2.68
CA PRO A 56 -21.73 -11.25 -1.41
C PRO A 56 -22.84 -10.95 -0.39
N LEU A 57 -22.73 -11.51 0.82
CA LEU A 57 -23.69 -11.32 1.91
C LEU A 57 -23.40 -10.06 2.74
N SER A 58 -22.22 -9.49 2.59
CA SER A 58 -21.82 -8.21 3.19
C SER A 58 -21.30 -7.26 2.09
N THR A 59 -21.13 -6.00 2.43
CA THR A 59 -20.57 -5.01 1.49
C THR A 59 -19.15 -5.41 1.09
N VAL A 60 -18.86 -5.39 -0.21
CA VAL A 60 -17.55 -5.63 -0.80
C VAL A 60 -17.17 -4.43 -1.67
N ASP A 61 -16.05 -3.81 -1.33
CA ASP A 61 -15.46 -2.74 -2.11
C ASP A 61 -14.17 -3.26 -2.78
N LEU A 62 -14.10 -3.19 -4.11
CA LEU A 62 -12.88 -3.49 -4.86
C LEU A 62 -12.31 -2.19 -5.42
N VAL A 63 -11.07 -1.90 -5.11
CA VAL A 63 -10.36 -0.72 -5.64
C VAL A 63 -9.33 -1.18 -6.67
N ILE A 64 -9.40 -0.60 -7.88
CA ILE A 64 -8.42 -0.87 -8.94
C ILE A 64 -7.24 0.09 -8.75
N ASP A 65 -6.15 -0.43 -8.19
CA ASP A 65 -5.02 0.38 -7.74
C ASP A 65 -3.62 -0.21 -7.98
N HIS A 66 -3.53 -1.43 -8.52
CA HIS A 66 -2.26 -2.15 -8.74
C HIS A 66 -1.88 -2.29 -10.22
N SER A 67 -2.66 -1.72 -11.15
CA SER A 67 -2.54 -1.97 -12.58
C SER A 67 -1.61 -1.02 -13.32
N VAL A 68 -1.38 0.18 -12.77
CA VAL A 68 -0.53 1.18 -13.41
C VAL A 68 0.96 0.84 -13.24
N MET A 69 1.71 0.92 -14.35
CA MET A 69 3.16 0.72 -14.39
C MET A 69 3.86 2.03 -14.77
N VAL A 70 4.99 2.32 -14.16
CA VAL A 70 5.77 3.54 -14.42
C VAL A 70 6.66 3.30 -15.66
N ASP A 71 6.04 3.21 -16.83
CA ASP A 71 6.78 3.10 -18.11
C ASP A 71 7.39 4.45 -18.48
N GLU A 72 6.60 5.52 -18.36
CA GLU A 72 7.00 6.89 -18.65
C GLU A 72 7.16 7.69 -17.36
N TYR A 73 8.19 8.53 -17.28
CA TYR A 73 8.54 9.30 -16.10
C TYR A 73 9.24 10.62 -16.44
N ALA A 74 9.42 11.47 -15.44
CA ALA A 74 10.12 12.75 -15.53
C ALA A 74 9.62 13.66 -16.66
N SER A 75 8.32 13.63 -16.96
CA SER A 75 7.68 14.43 -17.99
C SER A 75 6.23 14.76 -17.60
N GLY A 76 5.75 15.95 -17.95
CA GLY A 76 4.34 16.33 -17.77
C GLY A 76 3.34 15.48 -18.56
N LYS A 77 3.80 14.62 -19.49
CA LYS A 77 2.95 13.67 -20.25
C LYS A 77 2.95 12.27 -19.66
N SER A 78 3.80 12.01 -18.65
CA SER A 78 4.00 10.65 -18.12
C SER A 78 2.72 10.03 -17.58
N PHE A 79 1.89 10.81 -16.89
CA PHE A 79 0.61 10.34 -16.36
C PHE A 79 -0.32 9.82 -17.46
N ASP A 80 -0.61 10.65 -18.47
CA ASP A 80 -1.53 10.28 -19.54
C ASP A 80 -1.04 9.05 -20.33
N GLN A 81 0.26 8.99 -20.63
CA GLN A 81 0.86 7.86 -21.34
C GLN A 81 0.82 6.57 -20.52
N ASN A 82 1.04 6.64 -19.22
CA ASN A 82 0.94 5.46 -18.35
C ASN A 82 -0.52 4.98 -18.22
N VAL A 83 -1.49 5.88 -18.10
CA VAL A 83 -2.92 5.56 -18.07
C VAL A 83 -3.37 4.89 -19.38
N GLU A 84 -2.96 5.41 -20.54
CA GLU A 84 -3.26 4.80 -21.83
C GLU A 84 -2.74 3.36 -21.91
N LYS A 85 -1.50 3.13 -21.49
CA LYS A 85 -0.90 1.79 -21.43
C LYS A 85 -1.61 0.88 -20.42
N GLU A 86 -2.01 1.42 -19.26
CA GLU A 86 -2.76 0.70 -18.25
C GLU A 86 -4.07 0.14 -18.81
N PHE A 87 -4.89 0.98 -19.44
CA PHE A 87 -6.15 0.55 -20.05
C PHE A 87 -5.96 -0.41 -21.20
N SER A 88 -4.96 -0.16 -22.05
CA SER A 88 -4.63 -1.06 -23.18
C SER A 88 -4.26 -2.46 -22.68
N ARG A 89 -3.48 -2.57 -21.62
CA ARG A 89 -3.00 -3.86 -21.07
C ARG A 89 -4.05 -4.61 -20.26
N ASN A 90 -4.98 -3.91 -19.62
CA ASN A 90 -5.89 -4.47 -18.62
C ASN A 90 -7.37 -4.46 -19.05
N GLY A 91 -7.66 -4.15 -20.30
CA GLY A 91 -9.04 -3.94 -20.78
C GLY A 91 -9.97 -5.11 -20.51
N GLU A 92 -9.53 -6.36 -20.71
CA GLU A 92 -10.33 -7.57 -20.45
C GLU A 92 -10.66 -7.71 -18.96
N ARG A 93 -9.67 -7.54 -18.08
CA ARG A 93 -9.88 -7.59 -16.62
C ARG A 93 -10.81 -6.49 -16.15
N TYR A 94 -10.70 -5.30 -16.72
CA TYR A 94 -11.57 -4.17 -16.40
C TYR A 94 -13.01 -4.41 -16.87
N ALA A 95 -13.20 -5.00 -18.04
CA ALA A 95 -14.52 -5.40 -18.52
C ALA A 95 -15.16 -6.45 -17.62
N PHE A 96 -14.38 -7.43 -17.15
CA PHE A 96 -14.84 -8.43 -16.19
C PHE A 96 -15.28 -7.81 -14.85
N LEU A 97 -14.45 -6.96 -14.25
CA LEU A 97 -14.78 -6.29 -12.99
C LEU A 97 -15.99 -5.37 -13.12
N LYS A 98 -16.12 -4.66 -14.24
CA LYS A 98 -17.27 -3.81 -14.52
C LYS A 98 -18.56 -4.61 -14.74
N TRP A 99 -18.45 -5.81 -15.33
CA TRP A 99 -19.56 -6.77 -15.36
C TRP A 99 -19.94 -7.21 -13.95
N GLY A 100 -18.96 -7.60 -13.12
CA GLY A 100 -19.18 -8.04 -11.75
C GLY A 100 -19.93 -6.99 -10.92
N GLN A 101 -19.59 -5.71 -11.06
CA GLN A 101 -20.27 -4.61 -10.39
C GLN A 101 -21.76 -4.52 -10.74
N LYS A 102 -22.16 -4.93 -11.95
CA LYS A 102 -23.57 -4.97 -12.35
C LYS A 102 -24.27 -6.27 -11.97
N ALA A 103 -23.51 -7.38 -12.00
CA ALA A 103 -24.04 -8.71 -11.81
C ALA A 103 -24.27 -9.06 -10.33
N PHE A 104 -23.42 -8.58 -9.43
CA PHE A 104 -23.48 -8.88 -8.00
C PHE A 104 -24.06 -7.71 -7.20
N ASP A 105 -25.03 -7.99 -6.35
CA ASP A 105 -25.44 -7.07 -5.31
C ASP A 105 -24.34 -6.96 -4.25
N ASN A 106 -24.31 -5.86 -3.49
CA ASN A 106 -23.30 -5.58 -2.45
C ASN A 106 -21.84 -5.54 -2.94
N PHE A 107 -21.58 -5.52 -4.25
CA PHE A 107 -20.26 -5.42 -4.84
C PHE A 107 -20.08 -4.08 -5.56
N ARG A 108 -19.09 -3.31 -5.14
CA ARG A 108 -18.77 -2.00 -5.72
C ARG A 108 -17.33 -1.99 -6.23
N VAL A 109 -17.11 -1.35 -7.37
CA VAL A 109 -15.78 -1.16 -7.93
C VAL A 109 -15.43 0.32 -7.90
N VAL A 110 -14.30 0.65 -7.27
CA VAL A 110 -13.66 1.96 -7.39
C VAL A 110 -12.73 1.90 -8.60
N PRO A 111 -12.99 2.72 -9.63
CA PRO A 111 -12.28 2.64 -10.90
C PRO A 111 -10.79 2.99 -10.81
N PRO A 112 -9.98 2.59 -11.82
CA PRO A 112 -8.56 2.91 -11.87
C PRO A 112 -8.32 4.43 -11.89
N GLY A 113 -7.15 4.83 -11.40
CA GLY A 113 -6.78 6.25 -11.32
C GLY A 113 -7.46 7.03 -10.19
N THR A 114 -8.18 6.37 -9.27
CA THR A 114 -8.78 7.02 -8.08
C THR A 114 -7.78 7.16 -6.96
N GLY A 115 -7.07 6.08 -6.64
CA GLY A 115 -6.08 6.04 -5.56
C GLY A 115 -5.81 4.61 -5.10
N ILE A 116 -4.95 4.46 -4.09
CA ILE A 116 -4.62 3.19 -3.48
C ILE A 116 -5.73 2.75 -2.50
N CYS A 117 -6.05 1.45 -2.47
CA CYS A 117 -7.21 0.91 -1.76
C CYS A 117 -7.28 1.33 -0.29
N HIS A 118 -6.18 1.24 0.46
CA HIS A 118 -6.17 1.59 1.87
C HIS A 118 -6.29 3.10 2.14
N GLN A 119 -5.80 3.99 1.25
CA GLN A 119 -6.01 5.43 1.38
C GLN A 119 -7.42 5.84 0.96
N VAL A 120 -7.96 5.30 -0.13
CA VAL A 120 -9.36 5.49 -0.52
C VAL A 120 -10.30 4.98 0.58
N ASN A 121 -9.95 3.86 1.21
CA ASN A 121 -10.69 3.35 2.37
C ASN A 121 -10.69 4.35 3.53
N LEU A 122 -9.53 4.86 3.92
CA LEU A 122 -9.37 5.84 5.00
C LEU A 122 -10.16 7.13 4.70
N GLU A 123 -10.00 7.67 3.50
CA GLU A 123 -10.54 8.97 3.11
C GLU A 123 -12.06 8.93 2.81
N TYR A 124 -12.59 7.77 2.35
CA TYR A 124 -13.95 7.71 1.82
C TYR A 124 -14.77 6.50 2.27
N LEU A 125 -14.28 5.25 2.12
CA LEU A 125 -15.09 4.05 2.30
C LEU A 125 -15.41 3.76 3.77
N ALA A 126 -14.45 4.01 4.67
CA ALA A 126 -14.60 3.75 6.10
C ALA A 126 -15.56 4.73 6.78
N LYS A 127 -16.41 4.20 7.66
CA LYS A 127 -17.46 4.97 8.35
C LYS A 127 -17.27 5.08 9.86
N VAL A 128 -16.38 4.29 10.46
CA VAL A 128 -16.18 4.12 11.91
C VAL A 128 -17.37 3.46 12.58
N VAL A 129 -18.59 3.95 12.32
CA VAL A 129 -19.85 3.36 12.78
C VAL A 129 -20.81 3.27 11.61
N TRP A 130 -21.32 2.07 11.38
CA TRP A 130 -22.38 1.81 10.42
C TRP A 130 -23.75 1.92 11.07
N SER A 131 -24.75 2.23 10.25
CA SER A 131 -26.16 2.08 10.61
C SER A 131 -26.89 1.28 9.54
N SER A 132 -27.79 0.40 9.96
CA SER A 132 -28.66 -0.36 9.08
C SER A 132 -30.06 -0.49 9.67
N LYS A 133 -31.08 -0.59 8.79
CA LYS A 133 -32.45 -0.83 9.18
C LYS A 133 -32.73 -2.34 9.14
N SER A 134 -33.42 -2.84 10.16
CA SER A 134 -33.97 -4.18 10.20
C SER A 134 -35.41 -4.10 10.70
N GLY A 135 -36.38 -4.23 9.80
CA GLY A 135 -37.76 -3.86 10.07
C GLY A 135 -37.90 -2.37 10.35
N ASP A 136 -38.52 -2.00 11.46
CA ASP A 136 -38.68 -0.60 11.91
C ASP A 136 -37.51 -0.10 12.78
N ASP A 137 -36.59 -0.97 13.16
CA ASP A 137 -35.49 -0.66 14.03
C ASP A 137 -34.24 -0.18 13.24
N LEU A 138 -33.53 0.80 13.79
CA LEU A 138 -32.25 1.28 13.32
C LEU A 138 -31.15 0.75 14.24
N TYR A 139 -30.25 -0.05 13.67
CA TYR A 139 -29.11 -0.61 14.38
C TYR A 139 -27.84 0.16 14.05
N ALA A 140 -27.03 0.45 15.06
CA ALA A 140 -25.68 0.99 14.90
C ALA A 140 -24.65 -0.07 15.35
N TYR A 141 -23.57 -0.21 14.59
CA TYR A 141 -22.48 -1.16 14.86
C TYR A 141 -21.15 -0.65 14.35
N PRO A 142 -20.01 -1.11 14.94
CA PRO A 142 -18.71 -0.62 14.51
C PRO A 142 -18.38 -1.06 13.08
N ASP A 143 -17.73 -0.19 12.33
CA ASP A 143 -17.10 -0.56 11.06
C ASP A 143 -15.91 -1.46 11.35
N THR A 144 -15.93 -2.63 10.74
CA THR A 144 -14.85 -3.62 10.81
C THR A 144 -14.67 -4.26 9.45
N LEU A 145 -13.42 -4.56 9.07
CA LEU A 145 -13.18 -5.18 7.77
C LEU A 145 -12.00 -6.13 7.78
N VAL A 146 -12.01 -7.01 6.78
CA VAL A 146 -10.82 -7.69 6.30
C VAL A 146 -10.56 -7.30 4.85
N GLY A 147 -9.31 -7.33 4.42
CA GLY A 147 -8.97 -6.94 3.07
C GLY A 147 -7.87 -7.78 2.46
N THR A 148 -7.87 -7.89 1.13
CA THR A 148 -6.82 -8.61 0.40
C THR A 148 -5.54 -7.80 0.20
N ASP A 149 -5.52 -6.56 0.69
CA ASP A 149 -4.31 -5.73 0.79
C ASP A 149 -3.72 -5.84 2.20
N SER A 150 -2.42 -6.11 2.30
CA SER A 150 -1.72 -6.18 3.59
C SER A 150 -1.82 -4.88 4.39
N HIS A 151 -1.95 -3.73 3.71
CA HIS A 151 -2.07 -2.41 4.34
C HIS A 151 -3.51 -1.98 4.62
N THR A 152 -4.48 -2.90 4.53
CA THR A 152 -5.83 -2.72 5.09
C THR A 152 -5.78 -2.20 6.53
N THR A 153 -4.71 -2.52 7.24
CA THR A 153 -4.46 -2.06 8.61
C THR A 153 -4.37 -0.54 8.77
N MET A 154 -4.16 0.25 7.71
CA MET A 154 -4.15 1.72 7.79
C MET A 154 -5.41 2.28 8.44
N VAL A 155 -6.55 1.66 8.21
CA VAL A 155 -7.85 2.10 8.72
C VAL A 155 -7.95 2.06 10.24
N ASN A 156 -7.08 1.29 10.92
CA ASN A 156 -7.04 1.27 12.39
C ASN A 156 -6.62 2.63 12.98
N GLY A 157 -5.92 3.47 12.19
CA GLY A 157 -5.66 4.86 12.55
C GLY A 157 -6.93 5.71 12.64
N LEU A 158 -8.00 5.32 11.93
CA LEU A 158 -9.34 5.92 12.00
C LEU A 158 -10.26 5.18 13.01
N SER A 159 -9.70 4.36 13.87
CA SER A 159 -10.44 3.58 14.87
C SER A 159 -11.40 2.54 14.27
N VAL A 160 -11.09 2.04 13.09
CA VAL A 160 -11.81 0.93 12.43
C VAL A 160 -10.93 -0.31 12.50
N LEU A 161 -11.45 -1.38 13.09
CA LEU A 161 -10.71 -2.63 13.20
C LEU A 161 -10.63 -3.31 11.83
N GLY A 162 -9.42 -3.47 11.31
CA GLY A 162 -9.20 -4.08 10.02
C GLY A 162 -7.79 -4.64 9.84
N TRP A 163 -7.67 -5.74 9.08
CA TRP A 163 -6.38 -6.35 8.75
C TRP A 163 -6.40 -7.06 7.39
N GLY A 164 -5.19 -7.37 6.90
CA GLY A 164 -4.99 -8.09 5.65
C GLY A 164 -5.22 -9.59 5.82
N VAL A 165 -5.89 -10.19 4.84
CA VAL A 165 -6.14 -11.64 4.75
C VAL A 165 -5.80 -12.17 3.37
N GLY A 166 -5.72 -13.49 3.20
CA GLY A 166 -5.60 -14.13 1.90
C GLY A 166 -6.90 -14.04 1.08
N GLY A 167 -6.79 -14.25 -0.24
CA GLY A 167 -7.94 -14.17 -1.15
C GLY A 167 -9.08 -15.11 -0.77
N ILE A 168 -8.78 -16.37 -0.48
CA ILE A 168 -9.79 -17.38 -0.10
C ILE A 168 -10.48 -17.04 1.23
N GLU A 169 -9.77 -16.44 2.17
CA GLU A 169 -10.34 -16.02 3.46
C GLU A 169 -11.26 -14.80 3.28
N ALA A 170 -10.88 -13.87 2.40
CA ALA A 170 -11.75 -12.76 2.02
C ALA A 170 -13.02 -13.26 1.32
N GLU A 171 -12.90 -14.21 0.40
CA GLU A 171 -14.03 -14.83 -0.30
C GLU A 171 -14.98 -15.55 0.68
N ALA A 172 -14.45 -16.32 1.63
CA ALA A 172 -15.24 -16.94 2.68
C ALA A 172 -16.02 -15.89 3.51
N ALA A 173 -15.37 -14.78 3.87
CA ALA A 173 -16.01 -13.66 4.57
C ALA A 173 -17.12 -13.00 3.73
N MET A 174 -16.88 -12.81 2.42
CA MET A 174 -17.90 -12.30 1.49
C MET A 174 -19.15 -13.19 1.43
N LEU A 175 -18.96 -14.51 1.51
CA LEU A 175 -20.02 -15.51 1.52
C LEU A 175 -20.63 -15.76 2.92
N GLY A 176 -20.30 -14.90 3.90
CA GLY A 176 -20.88 -14.94 5.25
C GLY A 176 -20.27 -15.98 6.18
N GLN A 177 -19.19 -16.66 5.78
CA GLN A 177 -18.49 -17.55 6.68
C GLN A 177 -17.71 -16.73 7.73
N PRO A 178 -17.70 -17.15 9.00
CA PRO A 178 -16.89 -16.49 10.00
C PRO A 178 -15.41 -16.83 9.82
N ILE A 179 -14.56 -15.88 10.16
CA ILE A 179 -13.13 -16.11 10.33
C ILE A 179 -12.93 -16.74 11.70
N SER A 180 -12.35 -17.94 11.74
CA SER A 180 -11.97 -18.58 12.99
C SER A 180 -10.66 -17.99 13.48
N MET A 181 -10.65 -17.46 14.71
CA MET A 181 -9.46 -16.90 15.33
C MET A 181 -9.49 -17.13 16.85
N LEU A 182 -8.32 -17.26 17.45
CA LEU A 182 -8.20 -17.22 18.91
C LEU A 182 -8.58 -15.82 19.42
N ILE A 183 -9.16 -15.74 20.61
CA ILE A 183 -9.29 -14.42 21.28
C ILE A 183 -7.88 -13.83 21.41
N PRO A 184 -7.59 -12.67 20.75
CA PRO A 184 -6.23 -12.21 20.57
C PRO A 184 -5.58 -11.76 21.87
N GLU A 185 -4.27 -11.95 21.97
CA GLU A 185 -3.46 -11.19 22.90
C GLU A 185 -3.36 -9.75 22.41
N VAL A 186 -3.45 -8.79 23.34
CA VAL A 186 -3.37 -7.36 23.02
C VAL A 186 -2.16 -6.75 23.70
N VAL A 187 -1.25 -6.17 22.93
CA VAL A 187 -0.08 -5.43 23.42
C VAL A 187 -0.40 -3.94 23.40
N GLY A 188 -0.46 -3.33 24.57
CA GLY A 188 -0.62 -1.89 24.71
C GLY A 188 0.71 -1.15 24.48
N VAL A 189 0.69 -0.10 23.66
CA VAL A 189 1.84 0.79 23.43
C VAL A 189 1.50 2.18 23.93
N GLU A 190 2.10 2.57 25.05
CA GLU A 190 1.94 3.89 25.62
C GLU A 190 2.81 4.91 24.89
N ILE A 191 2.17 5.90 24.26
CA ILE A 191 2.86 7.01 23.60
C ILE A 191 2.96 8.20 24.53
N LYS A 192 4.18 8.71 24.72
CA LYS A 192 4.52 9.87 25.54
C LYS A 192 5.24 10.94 24.73
N GLY A 193 5.18 12.18 25.21
CA GLY A 193 5.93 13.29 24.66
C GLY A 193 5.42 13.81 23.33
N LYS A 194 6.28 14.52 22.60
CA LYS A 194 6.02 15.13 21.30
C LYS A 194 7.24 14.97 20.39
N LEU A 195 7.03 14.76 19.08
CA LEU A 195 8.11 14.74 18.10
C LEU A 195 8.88 16.07 18.10
N LEU A 196 10.20 15.97 17.99
CA LEU A 196 11.08 17.13 17.90
C LEU A 196 11.00 17.77 16.50
N GLU A 197 11.45 19.01 16.41
CA GLU A 197 11.52 19.77 15.15
C GLU A 197 12.34 19.02 14.09
N GLY A 198 11.83 19.02 12.85
CA GLY A 198 12.48 18.39 11.70
C GLY A 198 12.26 16.89 11.57
N LEU A 199 11.58 16.25 12.52
CA LEU A 199 11.21 14.83 12.43
C LEU A 199 9.88 14.64 11.71
N THR A 200 9.72 13.48 11.10
CA THR A 200 8.54 13.11 10.33
C THR A 200 7.80 11.91 10.95
N ALA A 201 6.55 11.71 10.54
CA ALA A 201 5.80 10.48 10.89
C ALA A 201 6.54 9.21 10.46
N THR A 202 7.34 9.28 9.38
CA THR A 202 8.17 8.16 8.92
C THR A 202 9.23 7.78 9.95
N ASP A 203 9.90 8.74 10.55
CA ASP A 203 10.91 8.48 11.59
C ASP A 203 10.26 7.79 12.80
N LEU A 204 9.08 8.26 13.20
CA LEU A 204 8.31 7.68 14.29
C LEU A 204 7.89 6.24 13.98
N VAL A 205 7.32 5.99 12.80
CA VAL A 205 6.85 4.64 12.48
C VAL A 205 8.01 3.65 12.37
N LEU A 206 9.17 4.06 11.87
CA LEU A 206 10.36 3.19 11.84
C LEU A 206 10.86 2.84 13.24
N ALA A 207 10.78 3.76 14.20
CA ALA A 207 11.10 3.49 15.61
C ALA A 207 10.10 2.48 16.22
N ILE A 208 8.81 2.63 15.95
CA ILE A 208 7.76 1.71 16.38
C ILE A 208 7.96 0.32 15.76
N VAL A 209 8.25 0.24 14.46
CA VAL A 209 8.52 -1.02 13.76
C VAL A 209 9.69 -1.77 14.41
N GLU A 210 10.79 -1.10 14.68
CA GLU A 210 11.94 -1.69 15.35
C GLU A 210 11.59 -2.20 16.76
N MET A 211 10.90 -1.38 17.55
CA MET A 211 10.51 -1.71 18.93
C MET A 211 9.58 -2.94 18.98
N LEU A 212 8.54 -2.95 18.16
CA LEU A 212 7.55 -4.04 18.14
C LEU A 212 8.12 -5.33 17.53
N ARG A 213 9.00 -5.25 16.52
CA ARG A 213 9.74 -6.43 16.04
C ARG A 213 10.63 -7.05 17.11
N LYS A 214 11.35 -6.23 17.88
CA LYS A 214 12.15 -6.71 19.01
C LYS A 214 11.29 -7.34 20.11
N LYS A 215 10.08 -6.80 20.35
CA LYS A 215 9.13 -7.35 21.30
C LYS A 215 8.55 -8.70 20.87
N GLY A 216 8.34 -8.90 19.57
CA GLY A 216 7.72 -10.12 19.04
C GLY A 216 6.19 -10.09 19.21
N VAL A 217 5.51 -9.41 18.31
CA VAL A 217 4.04 -9.21 18.31
C VAL A 217 3.31 -10.00 17.22
N VAL A 218 3.95 -11.01 16.65
CA VAL A 218 3.34 -11.83 15.58
C VAL A 218 2.08 -12.51 16.08
N GLY A 219 0.98 -12.36 15.33
CA GLY A 219 -0.34 -12.90 15.68
C GLY A 219 -1.06 -12.18 16.81
N LYS A 220 -0.49 -11.07 17.33
CA LYS A 220 -1.10 -10.26 18.37
C LYS A 220 -1.74 -9.00 17.79
N PHE A 221 -2.66 -8.42 18.56
CA PHE A 221 -3.16 -7.08 18.31
C PHE A 221 -2.29 -6.08 19.07
N VAL A 222 -2.04 -4.94 18.47
CA VAL A 222 -1.37 -3.81 19.13
C VAL A 222 -2.39 -2.69 19.27
N GLU A 223 -2.47 -2.08 20.46
CA GLU A 223 -3.31 -0.92 20.71
C GLU A 223 -2.47 0.22 21.26
N PHE A 224 -2.59 1.39 20.65
CA PHE A 224 -1.86 2.59 21.04
C PHE A 224 -2.70 3.43 22.01
N TYR A 225 -2.08 3.91 23.08
CA TYR A 225 -2.72 4.72 24.10
C TYR A 225 -1.73 5.73 24.71
N GLY A 226 -2.18 6.52 25.68
CA GLY A 226 -1.36 7.47 26.41
C GLY A 226 -1.53 8.93 25.94
N GLU A 227 -0.99 9.84 26.75
CA GLU A 227 -1.15 11.28 26.56
C GLU A 227 -0.52 11.81 25.26
N GLY A 228 0.53 11.15 24.77
CA GLY A 228 1.22 11.52 23.52
C GLY A 228 0.36 11.37 22.28
N LEU A 229 -0.76 10.61 22.32
CA LEU A 229 -1.68 10.49 21.19
C LEU A 229 -2.26 11.84 20.76
N LYS A 230 -2.42 12.79 21.68
CA LYS A 230 -2.90 14.15 21.40
C LYS A 230 -1.96 14.95 20.49
N ASN A 231 -0.70 14.53 20.41
CA ASN A 231 0.34 15.13 19.58
C ASN A 231 0.49 14.47 18.20
N LEU A 232 -0.33 13.44 17.91
CA LEU A 232 -0.35 12.73 16.64
C LEU A 232 -1.63 13.06 15.88
N THR A 233 -1.48 13.58 14.68
CA THR A 233 -2.60 13.75 13.75
C THR A 233 -3.15 12.38 13.36
N LEU A 234 -4.37 12.33 12.85
CA LEU A 234 -4.91 11.07 12.35
C LEU A 234 -4.04 10.48 11.21
N ALA A 235 -3.46 11.32 10.38
CA ALA A 235 -2.54 10.91 9.32
C ALA A 235 -1.27 10.24 9.88
N ASP A 236 -0.74 10.70 11.01
CA ASP A 236 0.37 10.05 11.71
C ASP A 236 -0.05 8.67 12.24
N ARG A 237 -1.22 8.58 12.87
CA ARG A 237 -1.80 7.32 13.36
C ARG A 237 -2.04 6.33 12.22
N ALA A 238 -2.56 6.80 11.09
CA ALA A 238 -2.76 5.98 9.89
C ALA A 238 -1.43 5.46 9.33
N THR A 239 -0.37 6.29 9.33
CA THR A 239 0.99 5.87 8.95
C THR A 239 1.52 4.76 9.85
N ILE A 240 1.32 4.87 11.18
CA ILE A 240 1.71 3.83 12.16
C ILE A 240 0.90 2.55 11.95
N ALA A 241 -0.43 2.67 11.84
CA ALA A 241 -1.33 1.54 11.65
C ALA A 241 -1.06 0.80 10.33
N ASN A 242 -0.71 1.53 9.26
CA ASN A 242 -0.37 0.99 7.94
C ASN A 242 0.77 -0.04 8.02
N MET A 243 1.79 0.21 8.83
CA MET A 243 2.95 -0.66 8.94
C MET A 243 2.78 -1.81 9.96
N ALA A 244 1.55 -2.17 10.33
CA ALA A 244 1.30 -3.34 11.18
C ALA A 244 1.90 -4.65 10.62
N PRO A 245 1.81 -4.95 9.32
CA PRO A 245 2.50 -6.10 8.75
C PRO A 245 4.02 -6.04 8.92
N GLU A 246 4.62 -4.85 8.80
CA GLU A 246 6.05 -4.66 8.91
C GLU A 246 6.55 -4.85 10.35
N TYR A 247 5.82 -4.43 11.37
CA TYR A 247 6.18 -4.78 12.76
C TYR A 247 5.63 -6.15 13.20
N GLY A 248 4.82 -6.81 12.38
CA GLY A 248 4.42 -8.20 12.54
C GLY A 248 3.13 -8.43 13.34
N ALA A 249 2.39 -7.39 13.70
CA ALA A 249 1.11 -7.50 14.37
C ALA A 249 -0.04 -7.74 13.37
N THR A 250 -1.14 -8.28 13.85
CA THR A 250 -2.37 -8.39 13.06
C THR A 250 -2.93 -7.00 12.74
N CYS A 251 -2.90 -6.09 13.71
CA CYS A 251 -3.32 -4.70 13.55
C CYS A 251 -2.59 -3.77 14.53
N GLY A 252 -2.63 -2.46 14.28
CA GLY A 252 -2.17 -1.41 15.16
C GLY A 252 -3.26 -0.39 15.39
N PHE A 253 -4.09 -0.59 16.40
CA PHE A 253 -5.35 0.08 16.62
C PHE A 253 -5.20 1.36 17.45
N PHE A 254 -5.96 2.39 17.08
CA PHE A 254 -6.10 3.64 17.81
C PHE A 254 -7.55 3.82 18.25
N PRO A 255 -7.83 4.26 19.49
CA PRO A 255 -9.19 4.48 19.96
C PRO A 255 -9.83 5.71 19.29
N VAL A 256 -11.15 5.78 19.32
CA VAL A 256 -11.91 6.95 18.88
C VAL A 256 -11.68 8.11 19.84
N ASP A 257 -11.34 9.28 19.33
CA ASP A 257 -11.19 10.53 20.07
C ASP A 257 -11.55 11.76 19.22
N GLU A 258 -11.25 12.94 19.74
CA GLU A 258 -11.51 14.21 19.05
C GLU A 258 -10.77 14.32 17.71
N GLU A 259 -9.58 13.71 17.58
CA GLU A 259 -8.82 13.71 16.34
C GLU A 259 -9.52 12.87 15.25
N THR A 260 -10.15 11.75 15.65
CA THR A 260 -11.02 10.97 14.75
C THR A 260 -12.15 11.83 14.19
N LEU A 261 -12.85 12.59 15.04
CA LEU A 261 -13.96 13.45 14.61
C LEU A 261 -13.48 14.60 13.69
N LYS A 262 -12.33 15.20 14.00
CA LYS A 262 -11.72 16.24 13.15
C LYS A 262 -11.41 15.71 11.75
N TYR A 263 -10.85 14.50 11.66
CA TYR A 263 -10.53 13.89 10.37
C TYR A 263 -11.80 13.54 9.58
N LEU A 264 -12.82 13.00 10.22
CA LEU A 264 -14.11 12.73 9.57
C LEU A 264 -14.70 14.00 8.98
N LYS A 265 -14.63 15.12 9.71
CA LYS A 265 -15.05 16.44 9.21
C LYS A 265 -14.18 16.90 8.04
N LEU A 266 -12.86 16.78 8.16
CA LEU A 266 -11.91 17.18 7.10
C LEU A 266 -12.13 16.37 5.82
N SER A 267 -12.35 15.06 5.95
CA SER A 267 -12.58 14.15 4.82
C SER A 267 -14.03 14.15 4.29
N GLY A 268 -14.84 15.14 4.72
CA GLY A 268 -16.14 15.44 4.12
C GLY A 268 -17.28 14.53 4.57
N ARG A 269 -17.14 13.80 5.71
CA ARG A 269 -18.28 13.06 6.28
C ARG A 269 -19.33 14.05 6.79
N ASP A 270 -20.62 13.68 6.61
CA ASP A 270 -21.72 14.53 7.05
C ASP A 270 -21.80 14.62 8.59
N LYS A 271 -22.52 15.64 9.04
CA LYS A 271 -22.66 15.94 10.47
C LYS A 271 -23.35 14.81 11.24
N GLU A 272 -24.32 14.14 10.63
CA GLU A 272 -25.08 13.06 11.27
C GLU A 272 -24.18 11.86 11.51
N THR A 273 -23.34 11.49 10.53
CA THR A 273 -22.33 10.45 10.68
C THR A 273 -21.35 10.76 11.81
N ILE A 274 -20.85 12.01 11.89
CA ILE A 274 -19.90 12.43 12.93
C ILE A 274 -20.54 12.34 14.32
N GLU A 275 -21.78 12.83 14.47
CA GLU A 275 -22.51 12.75 15.72
C GLU A 275 -22.83 11.30 16.13
N LEU A 276 -23.14 10.43 15.17
CA LEU A 276 -23.35 9.02 15.41
C LEU A 276 -22.08 8.36 15.96
N VAL A 277 -20.93 8.61 15.31
CA VAL A 277 -19.61 8.10 15.75
C VAL A 277 -19.32 8.52 17.19
N GLU A 278 -19.48 9.80 17.52
CA GLU A 278 -19.22 10.31 18.86
C GLU A 278 -20.13 9.65 19.91
N LYS A 279 -21.47 9.66 19.68
CA LYS A 279 -22.45 9.15 20.63
C LYS A 279 -22.31 7.63 20.81
N TYR A 280 -22.15 6.91 19.72
CA TYR A 280 -21.99 5.44 19.75
C TYR A 280 -20.72 5.05 20.50
N SER A 281 -19.59 5.67 20.16
CA SER A 281 -18.30 5.32 20.75
C SER A 281 -18.25 5.61 22.25
N LYS A 282 -18.85 6.71 22.69
CA LYS A 282 -18.99 7.03 24.13
C LYS A 282 -19.93 6.04 24.84
N ALA A 283 -21.05 5.69 24.24
CA ALA A 283 -22.02 4.76 24.81
C ALA A 283 -21.51 3.32 24.91
N GLN A 284 -20.69 2.89 23.95
CA GLN A 284 -20.12 1.54 23.88
C GLN A 284 -18.75 1.41 24.57
N GLY A 285 -18.20 2.48 25.16
CA GLY A 285 -16.88 2.46 25.79
C GLY A 285 -15.71 2.29 24.80
N LEU A 286 -15.90 2.71 23.54
CA LEU A 286 -14.86 2.70 22.48
C LEU A 286 -14.12 4.02 22.38
N TRP A 287 -14.53 5.04 23.14
CA TRP A 287 -13.86 6.32 23.25
C TRP A 287 -12.57 6.20 24.03
N ALA A 288 -11.53 6.92 23.60
CA ALA A 288 -10.24 6.93 24.29
C ALA A 288 -10.40 7.16 25.79
N SER A 289 -9.84 6.26 26.59
CA SER A 289 -9.95 6.26 28.05
C SER A 289 -8.63 5.85 28.69
N GLU A 290 -8.47 6.15 29.96
CA GLU A 290 -7.35 5.71 30.80
C GLU A 290 -7.71 4.41 31.55
N GLY A 291 -6.68 3.73 32.06
CA GLY A 291 -6.86 2.57 32.94
C GLY A 291 -7.15 1.25 32.24
N MET A 292 -6.92 1.16 30.94
CA MET A 292 -7.05 -0.11 30.20
C MET A 292 -5.93 -1.08 30.62
N GLU A 293 -6.29 -2.36 30.70
CA GLU A 293 -5.36 -3.45 30.97
C GLU A 293 -5.13 -4.28 29.72
N PHE A 294 -3.88 -4.54 29.40
CA PHE A 294 -3.42 -5.30 28.22
C PHE A 294 -2.79 -6.63 28.63
N THR A 295 -2.60 -7.52 27.65
CA THR A 295 -1.80 -8.75 27.86
C THR A 295 -0.36 -8.41 28.22
N ASP A 296 0.20 -7.41 27.57
CA ASP A 296 1.56 -6.89 27.79
C ASP A 296 1.60 -5.41 27.40
N THR A 297 2.60 -4.68 27.88
CA THR A 297 2.72 -3.24 27.63
C THR A 297 4.13 -2.83 27.23
N LEU A 298 4.21 -1.80 26.40
CA LEU A 298 5.41 -1.08 26.03
C LEU A 298 5.17 0.42 26.21
N SER A 299 6.23 1.19 26.33
CA SER A 299 6.16 2.65 26.38
C SER A 299 7.19 3.25 25.44
N LEU A 300 6.80 4.27 24.67
CA LEU A 300 7.66 5.02 23.77
C LEU A 300 7.52 6.52 24.04
N ASP A 301 8.60 7.16 24.44
CA ASP A 301 8.69 8.62 24.44
C ASP A 301 9.11 9.08 23.02
N ILE A 302 8.17 9.67 22.28
CA ILE A 302 8.43 10.06 20.90
C ILE A 302 9.39 11.25 20.75
N SER A 303 9.73 11.93 21.84
CA SER A 303 10.81 12.95 21.85
C SER A 303 12.21 12.35 21.68
N THR A 304 12.36 11.03 21.86
CA THR A 304 13.62 10.31 21.66
C THR A 304 13.84 9.79 20.25
N VAL A 305 12.85 9.93 19.38
CA VAL A 305 12.94 9.53 17.96
C VAL A 305 14.00 10.36 17.27
N VAL A 306 14.74 9.74 16.35
CA VAL A 306 15.80 10.36 15.56
C VAL A 306 15.61 10.08 14.06
N PRO A 307 16.13 10.95 13.17
CA PRO A 307 16.00 10.78 11.73
C PRO A 307 16.54 9.43 11.28
N SER A 308 15.75 8.71 10.51
CA SER A 308 16.04 7.32 10.15
C SER A 308 15.55 6.97 8.74
N ILE A 309 16.19 5.98 8.15
CA ILE A 309 15.73 5.24 6.97
C ILE A 309 15.63 3.76 7.32
N SER A 310 15.13 2.94 6.41
CA SER A 310 15.11 1.49 6.61
C SER A 310 15.61 0.75 5.38
N GLY A 311 16.32 -0.35 5.57
CA GLY A 311 16.86 -1.18 4.49
C GLY A 311 18.26 -1.71 4.80
N PRO A 312 18.92 -2.33 3.80
CA PRO A 312 18.53 -2.43 2.38
C PRO A 312 17.58 -3.57 2.02
N LYS A 313 17.26 -4.48 2.95
CA LYS A 313 16.52 -5.73 2.62
C LYS A 313 15.11 -5.77 3.21
N ARG A 314 14.90 -5.21 4.39
CA ARG A 314 13.63 -5.35 5.12
C ARG A 314 13.18 -4.03 5.75
N PRO A 315 11.87 -3.78 5.84
CA PRO A 315 11.35 -2.52 6.42
C PRO A 315 11.69 -2.34 7.91
N GLN A 316 11.96 -3.42 8.63
CA GLN A 316 12.35 -3.37 10.04
C GLN A 316 13.85 -3.13 10.28
N ASP A 317 14.67 -3.17 9.24
CA ASP A 317 16.11 -2.92 9.35
C ASP A 317 16.36 -1.39 9.39
N LYS A 318 16.03 -0.78 10.54
CA LYS A 318 16.20 0.67 10.75
C LYS A 318 17.67 1.06 10.77
N VAL A 319 17.99 2.14 10.05
CA VAL A 319 19.31 2.75 9.96
C VAL A 319 19.20 4.22 10.31
N LEU A 320 20.02 4.71 11.25
CA LEU A 320 20.06 6.13 11.55
C LEU A 320 20.55 6.92 10.33
N LEU A 321 19.95 8.06 10.05
CA LEU A 321 20.35 8.88 8.90
C LEU A 321 21.82 9.30 8.97
N THR A 322 22.37 9.50 10.19
CA THR A 322 23.80 9.74 10.45
C THR A 322 24.71 8.58 10.07
N GLU A 323 24.17 7.37 10.00
CA GLU A 323 24.89 6.12 9.71
C GLU A 323 24.57 5.56 8.33
N SER A 324 23.72 6.24 7.54
CA SER A 324 23.24 5.73 6.25
C SER A 324 24.37 5.38 5.27
N SER A 325 25.35 6.26 5.13
CA SER A 325 26.52 6.06 4.26
C SER A 325 27.43 4.93 4.76
N THR A 326 27.79 4.95 6.04
CA THR A 326 28.67 3.92 6.64
C THR A 326 28.00 2.55 6.71
N GLY A 327 26.71 2.52 7.00
CA GLY A 327 25.89 1.30 6.96
C GLY A 327 25.81 0.72 5.56
N PHE A 328 25.60 1.56 4.55
CA PHE A 328 25.62 1.12 3.15
C PHE A 328 26.99 0.54 2.76
N ALA A 329 28.10 1.23 3.09
CA ALA A 329 29.44 0.75 2.77
C ALA A 329 29.72 -0.65 3.34
N LYS A 330 29.25 -0.94 4.58
CA LYS A 330 29.36 -2.25 5.19
C LYS A 330 28.57 -3.31 4.41
N VAL A 331 27.28 -3.05 4.13
CA VAL A 331 26.41 -3.95 3.38
C VAL A 331 26.92 -4.20 1.98
N TYR A 332 27.42 -3.17 1.31
CA TYR A 332 28.03 -3.26 -0.01
C TYR A 332 29.22 -4.23 -0.01
N LYS A 333 30.16 -4.06 0.94
CA LYS A 333 31.33 -4.94 1.09
C LYS A 333 30.92 -6.39 1.37
N GLU A 334 29.95 -6.59 2.24
CA GLU A 334 29.43 -7.94 2.60
C GLU A 334 28.81 -8.66 1.41
N ASN A 335 28.02 -7.96 0.57
CA ASN A 335 27.31 -8.57 -0.55
C ASN A 335 28.15 -8.71 -1.81
N THR A 336 29.02 -7.75 -2.10
CA THR A 336 29.82 -7.73 -3.35
C THR A 336 31.19 -8.37 -3.20
N LYS A 337 31.72 -8.46 -1.97
CA LYS A 337 33.13 -8.80 -1.66
C LYS A 337 34.14 -7.85 -2.31
N ARG A 338 33.72 -6.65 -2.73
CA ARG A 338 34.55 -5.61 -3.33
C ARG A 338 35.03 -4.66 -2.25
N GLU A 339 36.30 -4.28 -2.31
CA GLU A 339 36.88 -3.28 -1.39
C GLU A 339 36.59 -1.83 -1.82
N LYS A 340 36.39 -1.61 -3.12
CA LYS A 340 36.10 -0.28 -3.70
C LYS A 340 34.95 -0.38 -4.68
N PRO A 341 34.09 0.67 -4.77
CA PRO A 341 33.09 0.79 -5.80
C PRO A 341 33.70 0.74 -7.20
N ILE A 342 33.03 0.07 -8.13
CA ILE A 342 33.38 0.08 -9.54
C ILE A 342 32.48 1.05 -10.30
N GLN A 343 32.94 1.50 -11.46
CA GLN A 343 32.22 2.42 -12.33
C GLN A 343 31.97 1.77 -13.69
N ALA A 344 30.85 2.16 -14.32
CA ALA A 344 30.49 1.77 -15.66
C ALA A 344 30.22 3.00 -16.54
N GLU A 345 30.70 2.95 -17.78
CA GLU A 345 30.33 3.90 -18.83
C GLU A 345 28.87 3.64 -19.25
N VAL A 346 28.09 4.72 -19.41
CA VAL A 346 26.73 4.64 -19.94
C VAL A 346 26.76 5.04 -21.42
N ALA A 347 26.37 4.13 -22.31
CA ALA A 347 26.42 4.38 -23.73
C ALA A 347 25.59 5.61 -24.14
N GLY A 348 26.24 6.55 -24.86
CA GLY A 348 25.58 7.78 -25.32
C GLY A 348 25.33 8.84 -24.24
N ALA A 349 25.91 8.68 -23.04
CA ALA A 349 25.85 9.67 -21.97
C ALA A 349 27.25 10.27 -21.70
N ASP A 350 27.27 11.45 -21.11
CA ASP A 350 28.48 12.15 -20.66
C ASP A 350 28.80 11.87 -19.18
N PHE A 351 28.12 10.92 -18.57
CA PHE A 351 28.30 10.50 -17.20
C PHE A 351 28.56 9.00 -17.07
N LYS A 352 29.15 8.62 -15.96
CA LYS A 352 29.33 7.23 -15.52
C LYS A 352 28.39 6.95 -14.37
N ILE A 353 28.06 5.67 -14.19
CA ILE A 353 27.36 5.17 -12.99
C ILE A 353 28.30 4.31 -12.14
N THR A 354 28.08 4.33 -10.84
CA THR A 354 28.96 3.72 -9.84
C THR A 354 28.16 2.83 -8.89
N ASP A 355 28.80 1.83 -8.30
CA ASP A 355 28.22 1.10 -7.18
C ASP A 355 27.70 2.06 -6.10
N GLY A 356 26.48 1.83 -5.64
CA GLY A 356 25.80 2.70 -4.69
C GLY A 356 25.00 3.83 -5.32
N ASP A 357 25.06 4.01 -6.64
CA ASP A 357 24.21 5.01 -7.29
C ASP A 357 22.74 4.67 -7.16
N ILE A 358 21.97 5.70 -6.83
CA ILE A 358 20.52 5.64 -6.70
C ILE A 358 19.95 5.81 -8.11
N VAL A 359 19.47 4.71 -8.68
CA VAL A 359 18.91 4.71 -10.04
C VAL A 359 17.39 4.82 -10.05
N ILE A 360 16.73 4.64 -8.89
CA ILE A 360 15.30 4.86 -8.70
C ILE A 360 15.09 5.67 -7.42
N ALA A 361 14.38 6.79 -7.53
CA ALA A 361 13.90 7.58 -6.39
C ALA A 361 12.39 7.80 -6.56
N ALA A 362 11.57 7.15 -5.72
CA ALA A 362 10.14 7.13 -5.90
C ALA A 362 9.37 7.62 -4.66
N ILE A 363 8.57 8.67 -4.83
CA ILE A 363 7.51 9.00 -3.87
C ILE A 363 6.31 8.16 -4.26
N THR A 364 6.07 7.07 -3.52
CA THR A 364 5.05 6.07 -3.84
C THR A 364 3.95 6.02 -2.79
N SER A 365 2.79 5.55 -3.18
CA SER A 365 1.50 5.70 -2.48
C SER A 365 1.33 4.92 -1.17
N CYS A 366 2.23 4.01 -0.81
CA CYS A 366 1.95 3.00 0.21
C CYS A 366 1.68 3.57 1.62
N THR A 367 2.69 4.12 2.29
CA THR A 367 2.58 4.50 3.71
C THR A 367 2.45 6.00 3.91
N ASN A 368 3.24 6.77 3.18
CA ASN A 368 3.53 8.15 3.51
C ASN A 368 2.63 9.17 2.80
N THR A 369 2.08 8.84 1.61
CA THR A 369 1.32 9.83 0.83
C THR A 369 -0.04 10.17 1.42
N SER A 370 -0.57 9.36 2.33
CA SER A 370 -1.77 9.68 3.13
C SER A 370 -1.51 10.76 4.18
N ASN A 371 -0.24 11.11 4.44
CA ASN A 371 0.14 12.12 5.41
C ASN A 371 0.54 13.43 4.69
N PRO A 372 -0.30 14.47 4.75
CA PRO A 372 -0.02 15.72 4.05
C PRO A 372 1.25 16.43 4.52
N SER A 373 1.66 16.24 5.78
CA SER A 373 2.84 16.93 6.32
C SER A 373 4.12 16.50 5.61
N VAL A 374 4.29 15.22 5.33
CA VAL A 374 5.49 14.73 4.62
C VAL A 374 5.44 15.02 3.13
N MET A 375 4.25 15.09 2.53
CA MET A 375 4.09 15.44 1.12
C MET A 375 4.37 16.92 0.87
N ILE A 376 3.83 17.79 1.70
CA ILE A 376 4.13 19.23 1.68
C ILE A 376 5.61 19.46 2.01
N GLY A 377 6.15 18.73 2.98
CA GLY A 377 7.58 18.75 3.30
C GLY A 377 8.46 18.41 2.10
N ALA A 378 8.10 17.38 1.30
CA ALA A 378 8.81 17.04 0.06
C ALA A 378 8.73 18.15 -0.98
N GLY A 379 7.54 18.74 -1.17
CA GLY A 379 7.33 19.86 -2.08
C GLY A 379 8.10 21.13 -1.67
N LEU A 380 8.17 21.44 -0.37
CA LEU A 380 8.95 22.55 0.17
C LEU A 380 10.46 22.33 0.01
N LEU A 381 10.93 21.11 0.25
CA LEU A 381 12.33 20.75 0.04
C LEU A 381 12.69 20.90 -1.44
N ALA A 382 11.84 20.41 -2.35
CA ALA A 382 12.02 20.58 -3.78
C ALA A 382 12.07 22.06 -4.18
N LYS A 383 11.17 22.88 -3.65
CA LYS A 383 11.16 24.33 -3.85
C LYS A 383 12.49 24.98 -3.44
N LYS A 384 12.93 24.73 -2.21
CA LYS A 384 14.19 25.30 -1.70
C LYS A 384 15.41 24.80 -2.48
N ALA A 385 15.40 23.57 -2.96
CA ALA A 385 16.46 23.01 -3.81
C ALA A 385 16.54 23.72 -5.17
N ILE A 386 15.41 23.88 -5.86
CA ILE A 386 15.33 24.59 -7.15
C ILE A 386 15.71 26.07 -7.03
N GLU A 387 15.23 26.76 -6.01
CA GLU A 387 15.56 28.17 -5.75
C GLU A 387 17.09 28.36 -5.60
N ARG A 388 17.79 27.37 -5.05
CA ARG A 388 19.24 27.34 -4.93
C ARG A 388 19.96 26.81 -6.19
N GLY A 389 19.22 26.33 -7.19
CA GLY A 389 19.81 25.85 -8.46
C GLY A 389 20.28 24.39 -8.44
N LEU A 390 19.90 23.61 -7.43
CA LEU A 390 20.21 22.18 -7.37
C LEU A 390 19.42 21.39 -8.44
N LYS A 391 20.00 20.30 -8.90
CA LYS A 391 19.42 19.39 -9.90
C LYS A 391 19.58 17.94 -9.48
N ILE A 392 18.64 17.10 -9.88
CA ILE A 392 18.74 15.65 -9.76
C ILE A 392 19.84 15.12 -10.66
N LYS A 393 20.49 14.03 -10.24
CA LYS A 393 21.53 13.39 -11.06
C LYS A 393 20.89 12.69 -12.27
N PRO A 394 21.53 12.72 -13.46
CA PRO A 394 20.92 12.28 -14.73
C PRO A 394 20.62 10.76 -14.79
N TRP A 395 21.19 9.97 -13.92
CA TRP A 395 20.94 8.53 -13.84
C TRP A 395 19.76 8.16 -12.94
N VAL A 396 19.17 9.10 -12.21
CA VAL A 396 18.08 8.84 -11.26
C VAL A 396 16.74 8.91 -11.97
N LYS A 397 16.02 7.78 -12.01
CA LYS A 397 14.63 7.73 -12.39
C LYS A 397 13.78 8.20 -11.23
N THR A 398 13.13 9.36 -11.37
CA THR A 398 12.24 9.95 -10.37
C THR A 398 10.78 9.71 -10.73
N SER A 399 9.91 9.57 -9.72
CA SER A 399 8.47 9.44 -9.93
C SER A 399 7.67 9.88 -8.70
N LEU A 400 6.46 10.38 -8.96
CA LEU A 400 5.44 10.69 -7.96
C LEU A 400 4.17 9.90 -8.27
N ALA A 401 3.80 8.96 -7.38
CA ALA A 401 2.56 8.21 -7.46
C ALA A 401 1.81 8.34 -6.13
N PRO A 402 0.96 9.38 -5.97
CA PRO A 402 0.25 9.59 -4.71
C PRO A 402 -0.85 8.55 -4.49
N GLY A 403 -1.26 8.40 -3.23
CA GLY A 403 -2.29 7.44 -2.85
C GLY A 403 -3.72 7.92 -3.12
N SER A 404 -3.94 9.19 -3.42
CA SER A 404 -5.23 9.72 -3.88
C SER A 404 -5.07 11.01 -4.66
N LYS A 405 -6.12 11.38 -5.40
CA LYS A 405 -6.18 12.66 -6.13
C LYS A 405 -6.18 13.88 -5.21
N VAL A 406 -6.60 13.74 -3.97
CA VAL A 406 -6.58 14.84 -2.98
C VAL A 406 -5.16 15.32 -2.73
N VAL A 407 -4.17 14.41 -2.79
CA VAL A 407 -2.74 14.76 -2.66
C VAL A 407 -2.31 15.72 -3.76
N THR A 408 -2.68 15.44 -5.00
CA THR A 408 -2.40 16.33 -6.13
C THR A 408 -3.06 17.69 -5.95
N ASP A 409 -4.33 17.71 -5.54
CA ASP A 409 -5.10 18.95 -5.35
C ASP A 409 -4.44 19.88 -4.34
N TYR A 410 -4.03 19.39 -3.18
CA TYR A 410 -3.40 20.27 -2.19
C TYR A 410 -1.97 20.68 -2.58
N LEU A 411 -1.21 19.82 -3.28
CA LEU A 411 0.11 20.20 -3.81
C LEU A 411 -0.01 21.28 -4.89
N GLU A 412 -1.00 21.18 -5.77
CA GLU A 412 -1.30 22.20 -6.78
C GLU A 412 -1.73 23.51 -6.13
N LYS A 413 -2.68 23.46 -5.19
CA LYS A 413 -3.15 24.64 -4.46
C LYS A 413 -2.04 25.32 -3.66
N ALA A 414 -1.10 24.55 -3.12
CA ALA A 414 0.11 25.06 -2.47
C ALA A 414 1.16 25.59 -3.46
N GLY A 415 1.02 25.31 -4.76
CA GLY A 415 1.99 25.66 -5.79
C GLY A 415 3.30 24.92 -5.66
N LEU A 416 3.29 23.72 -5.05
CA LEU A 416 4.48 22.92 -4.79
C LEU A 416 4.71 21.84 -5.86
N ASN A 417 3.68 21.41 -6.59
CA ASN A 417 3.79 20.44 -7.67
C ASN A 417 4.82 20.84 -8.72
N LYS A 418 4.84 22.12 -9.13
CA LYS A 418 5.77 22.61 -10.16
C LYS A 418 7.25 22.43 -9.79
N TYR A 419 7.61 22.50 -8.51
CA TYR A 419 8.98 22.29 -8.06
C TYR A 419 9.35 20.80 -8.01
N LEU A 420 8.38 19.94 -7.65
CA LEU A 420 8.54 18.49 -7.77
C LEU A 420 8.70 18.09 -9.24
N ASP A 421 7.88 18.64 -10.13
CA ASP A 421 7.94 18.41 -11.58
C ASP A 421 9.29 18.85 -12.17
N GLU A 422 9.81 20.01 -11.76
CA GLU A 422 11.12 20.54 -12.22
C GLU A 422 12.28 19.64 -11.77
N LEU A 423 12.16 18.95 -10.62
CA LEU A 423 13.09 17.91 -10.20
C LEU A 423 12.82 16.54 -10.84
N GLY A 424 11.83 16.44 -11.75
CA GLY A 424 11.48 15.20 -12.41
C GLY A 424 10.55 14.27 -11.60
N PHE A 425 10.09 14.68 -10.41
CA PHE A 425 9.05 13.97 -9.67
C PHE A 425 7.66 14.29 -10.22
N ASN A 426 7.49 14.04 -11.52
CA ASN A 426 6.19 14.20 -12.18
C ASN A 426 5.22 13.11 -11.75
N LEU A 427 3.92 13.44 -11.78
CA LEU A 427 2.85 12.49 -11.57
C LEU A 427 2.93 11.38 -12.63
N VAL A 428 2.98 10.11 -12.21
CA VAL A 428 3.06 8.94 -13.09
C VAL A 428 1.82 8.04 -13.02
N GLY A 429 1.03 8.16 -11.98
CA GLY A 429 -0.18 7.37 -11.73
C GLY A 429 -0.69 7.55 -10.32
N TYR A 430 -1.85 6.97 -10.02
CA TYR A 430 -2.40 6.85 -8.67
C TYR A 430 -2.50 5.36 -8.32
N GLY A 431 -2.06 4.98 -7.12
CA GLY A 431 -2.10 3.61 -6.67
C GLY A 431 -0.72 3.00 -6.45
N CYS A 432 -0.68 1.68 -6.29
CA CYS A 432 0.53 0.95 -5.96
C CYS A 432 1.43 0.79 -7.20
N THR A 433 2.60 1.42 -7.17
CA THR A 433 3.55 1.39 -8.29
C THR A 433 4.86 0.70 -7.89
N THR A 434 5.85 1.45 -7.47
CA THR A 434 7.22 0.97 -7.25
C THR A 434 7.30 -0.17 -6.23
N CYS A 435 6.58 -0.12 -5.11
CA CYS A 435 6.72 -1.17 -4.08
C CYS A 435 6.02 -2.51 -4.40
N ILE A 436 5.22 -2.59 -5.47
CA ILE A 436 4.65 -3.85 -5.99
C ILE A 436 5.43 -4.41 -7.20
N GLY A 437 6.51 -3.75 -7.62
CA GLY A 437 7.25 -4.16 -8.80
C GLY A 437 6.81 -3.48 -10.09
N ASN A 438 5.94 -2.49 -10.01
CA ASN A 438 5.47 -1.70 -11.15
C ASN A 438 6.34 -0.45 -11.40
N SER A 439 7.62 -0.49 -11.01
CA SER A 439 8.58 0.60 -11.25
C SER A 439 8.77 0.91 -12.73
N GLY A 440 8.40 -0.02 -13.61
CA GLY A 440 8.73 0.07 -15.03
C GLY A 440 10.23 -0.05 -15.32
N PRO A 441 10.63 -0.05 -16.60
CA PRO A 441 12.03 -0.20 -16.99
C PRO A 441 12.86 1.05 -16.66
N LEU A 442 14.14 0.89 -16.36
CA LEU A 442 15.13 1.96 -16.42
C LEU A 442 15.40 2.37 -17.87
N ASN A 443 16.07 3.51 -18.04
CA ASN A 443 16.68 3.82 -19.34
C ASN A 443 17.58 2.64 -19.76
N LYS A 444 17.40 2.18 -21.00
CA LYS A 444 18.06 0.97 -21.51
C LYS A 444 19.58 1.03 -21.34
N ASN A 445 20.22 2.16 -21.63
CA ASN A 445 21.66 2.28 -21.56
C ASN A 445 22.18 2.24 -20.11
N ILE A 446 21.39 2.71 -19.15
CA ILE A 446 21.68 2.59 -17.71
C ILE A 446 21.53 1.14 -17.26
N SER A 447 20.43 0.48 -17.63
CA SER A 447 20.19 -0.93 -17.31
C SER A 447 21.27 -1.84 -17.90
N ASP A 448 21.62 -1.63 -19.18
CA ASP A 448 22.69 -2.38 -19.86
C ASP A 448 24.05 -2.21 -19.13
N ALA A 449 24.37 -1.00 -18.68
CA ALA A 449 25.61 -0.73 -17.95
C ALA A 449 25.63 -1.41 -16.57
N ILE A 450 24.47 -1.40 -15.85
CA ILE A 450 24.33 -2.09 -14.57
C ILE A 450 24.57 -3.59 -14.73
N HIS A 451 23.93 -4.22 -15.73
CA HIS A 451 24.03 -5.66 -15.95
C HIS A 451 25.43 -6.08 -16.45
N LYS A 452 26.00 -5.32 -17.38
CA LYS A 452 27.32 -5.62 -17.97
C LYS A 452 28.41 -5.65 -16.91
N GLU A 453 28.46 -4.67 -16.04
CA GLU A 453 29.48 -4.56 -14.99
C GLU A 453 29.02 -5.15 -13.64
N ASN A 454 27.80 -5.69 -13.59
CA ASN A 454 27.18 -6.24 -12.37
C ASN A 454 27.22 -5.24 -11.20
N LEU A 455 26.82 -3.98 -11.48
CA LEU A 455 26.84 -2.92 -10.48
C LEU A 455 25.87 -3.20 -9.31
N TYR A 456 26.21 -2.65 -8.17
CA TYR A 456 25.36 -2.64 -6.97
C TYR A 456 24.52 -1.36 -6.93
N ALA A 457 23.53 -1.29 -7.83
CA ALA A 457 22.63 -0.14 -7.94
C ALA A 457 21.56 -0.16 -6.82
N VAL A 458 21.04 1.01 -6.49
CA VAL A 458 20.18 1.24 -5.33
C VAL A 458 18.87 1.93 -5.72
N SER A 459 17.79 1.63 -4.98
CA SER A 459 16.57 2.43 -4.98
C SER A 459 16.31 3.07 -3.61
N VAL A 460 15.72 4.27 -3.61
CA VAL A 460 15.19 4.92 -2.42
C VAL A 460 13.72 5.26 -2.67
N LEU A 461 12.83 4.81 -1.81
CA LEU A 461 11.39 4.97 -2.00
C LEU A 461 10.67 5.27 -0.69
N SER A 462 9.54 5.97 -0.78
CA SER A 462 8.70 6.26 0.38
C SER A 462 7.69 5.14 0.69
N GLY A 463 7.80 4.01 0.01
CA GLY A 463 6.98 2.83 0.24
C GLY A 463 7.50 1.96 1.38
N ASN A 464 6.69 1.03 1.84
CA ASN A 464 6.97 0.19 3.01
C ASN A 464 7.52 -1.20 2.68
N ARG A 465 7.63 -1.58 1.41
CA ARG A 465 8.16 -2.87 0.97
C ARG A 465 9.37 -2.68 0.09
N ASN A 466 10.52 -2.96 0.65
CA ASN A 466 11.82 -2.77 0.02
C ASN A 466 12.59 -4.10 -0.18
N PHE A 467 11.88 -5.16 -0.58
CA PHE A 467 12.49 -6.47 -0.80
C PHE A 467 13.37 -6.49 -2.06
N GLU A 468 14.52 -7.15 -1.97
CA GLU A 468 15.38 -7.42 -3.11
C GLU A 468 14.61 -8.14 -4.24
N GLY A 469 14.81 -7.69 -5.48
CA GLY A 469 14.15 -8.24 -6.67
C GLY A 469 12.67 -7.86 -6.85
N ARG A 470 12.02 -7.30 -5.82
CA ARG A 470 10.61 -6.89 -5.93
C ARG A 470 10.45 -5.52 -6.59
N ILE A 471 11.32 -4.56 -6.27
CA ILE A 471 11.21 -3.18 -6.76
C ILE A 471 11.58 -3.07 -8.23
N SER A 472 12.73 -3.60 -8.59
CA SER A 472 13.25 -3.66 -9.95
C SER A 472 14.33 -4.75 -10.03
N PRO A 473 14.46 -5.45 -11.17
CA PRO A 473 15.56 -6.40 -11.38
C PRO A 473 16.94 -5.74 -11.49
N ASP A 474 16.96 -4.42 -11.72
CA ASP A 474 18.19 -3.64 -11.90
C ASP A 474 18.83 -3.19 -10.57
N VAL A 475 18.12 -3.31 -9.44
CA VAL A 475 18.59 -2.83 -8.13
C VAL A 475 18.82 -3.98 -7.15
N LYS A 476 19.86 -3.85 -6.34
CA LYS A 476 20.26 -4.86 -5.34
C LYS A 476 20.06 -4.41 -3.90
N ALA A 477 19.86 -3.12 -3.67
CA ALA A 477 19.57 -2.57 -2.36
C ALA A 477 18.41 -1.58 -2.47
N ASN A 478 17.48 -1.66 -1.52
CA ASN A 478 16.27 -0.84 -1.54
C ASN A 478 16.09 -0.19 -0.17
N TYR A 479 16.00 1.14 -0.13
CA TYR A 479 15.84 1.88 1.11
C TYR A 479 14.47 2.57 1.16
N LEU A 480 13.84 2.46 2.32
CA LEU A 480 12.63 3.19 2.66
C LEU A 480 13.04 4.49 3.36
N ALA A 481 12.49 5.61 2.90
CA ALA A 481 12.74 6.94 3.45
C ALA A 481 11.45 7.78 3.42
N SER A 482 11.40 8.84 4.22
CA SER A 482 10.30 9.81 4.11
C SER A 482 10.31 10.50 2.73
N PRO A 483 9.16 10.98 2.22
CA PRO A 483 9.11 11.72 0.96
C PRO A 483 10.13 12.85 0.84
N PRO A 484 10.36 13.71 1.86
CA PRO A 484 11.43 14.71 1.79
C PRO A 484 12.82 14.08 1.64
N LEU A 485 13.10 12.98 2.36
CA LEU A 485 14.39 12.29 2.22
C LEU A 485 14.54 11.59 0.87
N VAL A 486 13.46 11.11 0.24
CA VAL A 486 13.52 10.59 -1.14
C VAL A 486 14.01 11.67 -2.10
N VAL A 487 13.49 12.89 -1.98
CA VAL A 487 13.98 14.04 -2.78
C VAL A 487 15.45 14.35 -2.47
N ALA A 488 15.84 14.36 -1.20
CA ALA A 488 17.20 14.63 -0.78
C ALA A 488 18.21 13.57 -1.32
N PHE A 489 17.85 12.29 -1.24
CA PHE A 489 18.67 11.20 -1.78
C PHE A 489 18.74 11.23 -3.32
N ALA A 490 17.69 11.67 -4.00
CA ALA A 490 17.73 11.86 -5.46
C ALA A 490 18.70 13.00 -5.86
N LEU A 491 18.76 14.08 -5.08
CA LEU A 491 19.74 15.15 -5.26
C LEU A 491 21.17 14.66 -5.01
N ALA A 492 21.38 13.85 -3.97
CA ALA A 492 22.67 13.24 -3.65
C ALA A 492 23.13 12.25 -4.73
N GLY A 493 22.21 11.41 -5.23
CA GLY A 493 22.43 10.47 -6.33
C GLY A 493 23.19 9.18 -5.96
N ASN A 494 23.70 9.04 -4.74
CA ASN A 494 24.45 7.86 -4.30
C ASN A 494 24.28 7.62 -2.79
N MET A 495 24.22 6.37 -2.36
CA MET A 495 24.05 5.99 -0.95
C MET A 495 25.31 6.16 -0.09
N ASN A 496 26.50 6.28 -0.68
CA ASN A 496 27.71 6.63 0.07
C ASN A 496 27.76 8.11 0.51
N PHE A 497 26.70 8.86 0.22
CA PHE A 497 26.58 10.27 0.55
C PHE A 497 26.23 10.46 2.03
N ASP A 498 27.02 11.27 2.76
CA ASP A 498 26.71 11.66 4.13
C ASP A 498 25.76 12.86 4.13
N MET A 499 24.48 12.65 4.50
CA MET A 499 23.44 13.67 4.45
C MET A 499 23.70 14.88 5.35
N TYR A 500 24.55 14.75 6.36
CA TYR A 500 24.84 15.85 7.29
C TYR A 500 26.13 16.61 6.95
N LYS A 501 27.10 15.95 6.31
CA LYS A 501 28.43 16.53 6.09
C LYS A 501 28.73 16.85 4.63
N SER A 502 28.08 16.15 3.69
CA SER A 502 28.36 16.34 2.27
C SER A 502 27.46 17.42 1.66
N SER A 503 28.02 18.21 0.74
CA SER A 503 27.28 19.21 -0.02
C SER A 503 26.45 18.54 -1.12
N LEU A 504 25.18 18.90 -1.22
CA LEU A 504 24.27 18.46 -2.29
C LEU A 504 24.59 19.11 -3.65
N GLY A 505 25.37 20.16 -3.64
CA GLY A 505 25.79 20.91 -4.82
C GLY A 505 26.14 22.36 -4.51
N MET A 506 26.38 23.13 -5.54
CA MET A 506 26.63 24.57 -5.44
C MET A 506 25.35 25.34 -5.79
N ASP A 507 25.08 26.44 -5.08
CA ASP A 507 24.03 27.36 -5.46
C ASP A 507 24.44 28.24 -6.66
N LYS A 508 23.54 29.13 -7.07
CA LYS A 508 23.75 30.07 -8.19
C LYS A 508 24.90 31.06 -7.96
N GLU A 509 25.33 31.21 -6.70
CA GLU A 509 26.41 32.08 -6.27
C GLU A 509 27.73 31.30 -6.05
N GLY A 510 27.73 29.99 -6.28
CA GLY A 510 28.90 29.11 -6.07
C GLY A 510 29.15 28.71 -4.62
N LYS A 511 28.13 28.85 -3.74
CA LYS A 511 28.19 28.42 -2.35
C LYS A 511 27.67 27.00 -2.19
N GLU A 512 28.33 26.23 -1.36
CA GLU A 512 27.88 24.87 -1.03
C GLU A 512 26.50 24.87 -0.34
N VAL A 513 25.64 23.93 -0.77
CA VAL A 513 24.30 23.73 -0.22
C VAL A 513 24.26 22.38 0.50
N PHE A 514 23.88 22.39 1.76
CA PHE A 514 23.71 21.21 2.61
C PHE A 514 22.24 20.91 2.84
N LEU A 515 21.91 19.70 3.29
CA LEU A 515 20.55 19.29 3.59
C LEU A 515 19.85 20.27 4.56
N LYS A 516 20.54 20.72 5.61
CA LYS A 516 20.00 21.68 6.59
C LYS A 516 19.53 23.01 5.97
N ASP A 517 20.12 23.42 4.83
CA ASP A 517 19.83 24.69 4.17
C ASP A 517 18.52 24.65 3.37
N ILE A 518 18.04 23.44 3.06
CA ILE A 518 16.82 23.19 2.28
C ILE A 518 15.75 22.40 3.05
N TRP A 519 16.04 21.92 4.26
CA TRP A 519 15.04 21.21 5.09
C TRP A 519 13.95 22.19 5.55
N PRO A 520 12.65 21.88 5.34
CA PRO A 520 11.57 22.75 5.77
C PRO A 520 11.36 22.67 7.29
N SER A 521 10.97 23.77 7.92
CA SER A 521 10.54 23.78 9.30
C SER A 521 9.11 23.24 9.45
N ASN A 522 8.77 22.73 10.64
CA ASN A 522 7.41 22.26 10.94
C ASN A 522 6.39 23.38 10.76
N LYS A 523 6.76 24.63 11.13
CA LYS A 523 5.89 25.80 10.94
C LYS A 523 5.59 26.09 9.46
N GLU A 524 6.58 26.02 8.57
CA GLU A 524 6.36 26.19 7.13
C GLU A 524 5.39 25.15 6.58
N ILE A 525 5.52 23.89 7.03
CA ILE A 525 4.65 22.79 6.64
C ILE A 525 3.22 23.05 7.14
N GLU A 526 3.05 23.37 8.43
CA GLU A 526 1.75 23.63 9.05
C GLU A 526 1.02 24.82 8.42
N ASP A 527 1.72 25.93 8.17
CA ASP A 527 1.17 27.13 7.53
C ASP A 527 0.62 26.83 6.12
N ILE A 528 1.27 25.94 5.37
CA ILE A 528 0.81 25.53 4.05
C ILE A 528 -0.36 24.54 4.17
N MET A 529 -0.30 23.58 5.08
CA MET A 529 -1.40 22.64 5.32
C MET A 529 -2.71 23.38 5.59
N LEU A 530 -2.68 24.34 6.52
CA LEU A 530 -3.86 25.15 6.89
C LEU A 530 -4.46 25.94 5.72
N LYS A 531 -3.63 26.38 4.78
CA LYS A 531 -4.06 27.17 3.60
C LYS A 531 -4.53 26.31 2.43
N SER A 532 -3.99 25.10 2.33
CA SER A 532 -4.12 24.29 1.11
C SER A 532 -5.08 23.12 1.23
N ILE A 533 -5.39 22.64 2.44
CA ILE A 533 -6.23 21.46 2.63
C ILE A 533 -7.58 21.85 3.22
N ASN A 534 -8.66 21.36 2.61
CA ASN A 534 -10.02 21.57 3.12
C ASN A 534 -10.94 20.39 2.75
N ALA A 535 -12.11 20.33 3.37
CA ALA A 535 -13.08 19.25 3.16
C ALA A 535 -13.64 19.22 1.72
N GLU A 536 -13.74 20.34 1.07
CA GLU A 536 -14.28 20.44 -0.29
C GLU A 536 -13.45 19.60 -1.30
N MET A 537 -12.14 19.51 -1.13
CA MET A 537 -11.28 18.67 -1.96
C MET A 537 -11.69 17.20 -1.89
N PHE A 538 -11.92 16.69 -0.69
CA PHE A 538 -12.37 15.30 -0.48
C PHE A 538 -13.76 15.10 -1.07
N ILE A 539 -14.72 15.97 -0.77
CA ILE A 539 -16.08 15.90 -1.29
C ILE A 539 -16.07 15.87 -2.82
N ASN A 540 -15.34 16.79 -3.46
CA ASN A 540 -15.28 16.87 -4.91
C ASN A 540 -14.66 15.64 -5.57
N ARG A 541 -13.61 15.05 -4.94
CA ARG A 541 -12.93 13.88 -5.50
C ARG A 541 -13.72 12.59 -5.34
N TYR A 542 -14.55 12.48 -4.30
CA TYR A 542 -15.28 11.26 -4.02
C TYR A 542 -16.78 11.30 -4.36
N SER A 543 -17.37 12.46 -4.69
CA SER A 543 -18.79 12.60 -5.04
C SER A 543 -19.24 11.68 -6.18
N ASN A 544 -18.39 11.47 -7.18
CA ASN A 544 -18.67 10.66 -8.36
C ASN A 544 -17.61 9.55 -8.56
N VAL A 545 -17.12 8.98 -7.47
CA VAL A 545 -16.02 8.02 -7.52
C VAL A 545 -16.32 6.80 -8.40
N SER A 546 -17.57 6.35 -8.47
CA SER A 546 -17.99 5.19 -9.28
C SER A 546 -18.00 5.44 -10.79
N GLU A 547 -18.06 6.70 -11.24
CA GLU A 547 -18.05 7.02 -12.66
C GLU A 547 -16.68 6.77 -13.31
N GLY A 548 -15.61 7.02 -12.56
CA GLY A 548 -14.22 6.84 -13.00
C GLY A 548 -13.82 7.74 -14.16
N PRO A 549 -12.65 7.49 -14.78
CA PRO A 549 -12.21 8.20 -15.97
C PRO A 549 -13.04 7.80 -17.20
N LYS A 550 -12.93 8.63 -18.26
CA LYS A 550 -13.67 8.39 -19.52
C LYS A 550 -13.37 7.03 -20.15
N GLU A 551 -12.15 6.54 -20.02
CA GLU A 551 -11.71 5.22 -20.48
C GLU A 551 -12.49 4.11 -19.77
N TRP A 552 -12.66 4.20 -18.47
CA TRP A 552 -13.48 3.27 -17.68
C TRP A 552 -14.95 3.33 -18.11
N SER A 553 -15.50 4.54 -18.25
CA SER A 553 -16.90 4.73 -18.66
C SER A 553 -17.18 4.16 -20.04
N ALA A 554 -16.21 4.21 -20.97
CA ALA A 554 -16.30 3.69 -22.32
C ALA A 554 -16.31 2.15 -22.43
N ILE A 555 -15.89 1.42 -21.38
CA ILE A 555 -15.90 -0.05 -21.38
C ILE A 555 -17.35 -0.55 -21.46
N LYS A 556 -17.63 -1.33 -22.50
CA LYS A 556 -18.94 -1.97 -22.69
C LYS A 556 -19.01 -3.28 -21.92
N THR A 557 -20.12 -3.52 -21.24
CA THR A 557 -20.39 -4.78 -20.54
C THR A 557 -21.80 -5.25 -20.85
N VAL A 558 -21.99 -6.57 -20.87
CA VAL A 558 -23.30 -7.18 -21.05
C VAL A 558 -24.04 -7.19 -19.70
N ASP A 559 -25.34 -6.92 -19.73
CA ASP A 559 -26.20 -7.09 -18.57
C ASP A 559 -26.65 -8.56 -18.47
N SER A 560 -25.93 -9.34 -17.70
CA SER A 560 -26.15 -10.77 -17.51
C SER A 560 -25.83 -11.19 -16.08
N SER A 561 -26.60 -12.12 -15.53
CA SER A 561 -26.35 -12.71 -14.20
C SER A 561 -25.17 -13.69 -14.18
N ILE A 562 -24.72 -14.15 -15.35
CA ILE A 562 -23.55 -15.01 -15.54
C ILE A 562 -22.54 -14.32 -16.46
N TYR A 563 -21.28 -14.63 -16.31
CA TYR A 563 -20.23 -14.11 -17.17
C TYR A 563 -20.14 -14.94 -18.47
N ASN A 564 -19.84 -14.27 -19.57
CA ASN A 564 -19.59 -14.94 -20.85
C ASN A 564 -18.08 -15.15 -20.98
N TRP A 565 -17.60 -16.31 -20.56
CA TRP A 565 -16.19 -16.67 -20.62
C TRP A 565 -15.70 -16.81 -22.06
N GLU A 566 -14.50 -16.35 -22.31
CA GLU A 566 -13.81 -16.55 -23.60
C GLU A 566 -12.84 -17.71 -23.47
N ASP A 567 -13.11 -18.83 -24.15
CA ASP A 567 -12.32 -20.08 -24.04
C ASP A 567 -10.83 -19.87 -24.34
N ASN A 568 -10.52 -18.98 -25.28
CA ASN A 568 -9.16 -18.67 -25.71
C ASN A 568 -8.48 -17.58 -24.87
N SER A 569 -9.15 -17.03 -23.86
CA SER A 569 -8.54 -16.01 -23.01
C SER A 569 -7.34 -16.58 -22.26
N THR A 570 -6.28 -15.79 -22.21
CA THR A 570 -5.12 -16.02 -21.33
C THR A 570 -5.10 -15.04 -20.18
N TYR A 571 -6.19 -14.28 -19.96
CA TYR A 571 -6.26 -13.21 -18.98
C TYR A 571 -7.26 -13.50 -17.86
N VAL A 572 -8.52 -13.81 -18.23
CA VAL A 572 -9.59 -14.18 -17.28
C VAL A 572 -10.16 -15.51 -17.74
N LYS A 573 -9.90 -16.58 -17.00
CA LYS A 573 -10.35 -17.94 -17.32
C LYS A 573 -11.32 -18.46 -16.27
N ARG A 574 -12.32 -19.23 -16.75
CA ARG A 574 -13.23 -19.94 -15.83
C ARG A 574 -12.44 -20.96 -15.02
N PRO A 575 -12.39 -20.84 -13.69
CA PRO A 575 -11.71 -21.84 -12.86
C PRO A 575 -12.49 -23.15 -12.84
N PRO A 576 -11.80 -24.31 -12.82
CA PRO A 576 -12.46 -25.63 -12.88
C PRO A 576 -12.94 -26.14 -11.51
N PHE A 577 -12.84 -25.34 -10.46
CA PHE A 577 -13.04 -25.79 -9.07
C PHE A 577 -14.47 -26.24 -8.77
N PHE A 578 -15.43 -25.80 -9.60
CA PHE A 578 -16.86 -26.09 -9.44
C PHE A 578 -17.41 -27.05 -10.49
N ASP A 579 -16.54 -27.63 -11.33
CA ASP A 579 -16.94 -28.63 -12.30
C ASP A 579 -17.34 -29.93 -11.58
N ASP A 580 -18.39 -30.59 -12.05
CA ASP A 580 -18.89 -31.88 -11.51
C ASP A 580 -19.22 -31.89 -10.01
N LEU A 581 -19.62 -30.73 -9.46
CA LEU A 581 -20.02 -30.65 -8.05
C LEU A 581 -21.18 -31.60 -7.75
N PRO A 582 -21.10 -32.45 -6.71
CA PRO A 582 -22.21 -33.29 -6.28
C PRO A 582 -23.36 -32.45 -5.73
N ASP A 583 -24.59 -33.01 -5.76
CA ASP A 583 -25.76 -32.29 -5.22
C ASP A 583 -25.76 -32.13 -3.71
N GLN A 584 -25.01 -33.01 -3.02
CA GLN A 584 -24.80 -32.94 -1.58
C GLN A 584 -23.29 -33.03 -1.28
N PRO A 585 -22.81 -32.28 -0.28
CA PRO A 585 -21.41 -32.39 0.14
C PRO A 585 -21.08 -33.83 0.53
N GLU A 586 -20.02 -34.37 -0.04
CA GLU A 586 -19.47 -35.63 0.41
C GLU A 586 -18.81 -35.43 1.79
N GLY A 587 -19.04 -36.36 2.70
CA GLY A 587 -18.38 -36.34 4.02
C GLY A 587 -16.86 -36.51 3.89
N PHE A 588 -16.13 -36.30 4.99
CA PHE A 588 -14.69 -36.50 5.02
C PHE A 588 -14.32 -37.93 4.67
N LYS A 589 -13.46 -38.07 3.67
CA LYS A 589 -12.91 -39.39 3.26
C LYS A 589 -11.46 -39.53 3.78
N PRO A 590 -11.03 -40.71 4.24
CA PRO A 590 -9.64 -40.91 4.60
C PRO A 590 -8.73 -40.69 3.38
N ILE A 591 -7.67 -39.93 3.53
CA ILE A 591 -6.64 -39.74 2.51
C ILE A 591 -5.74 -41.00 2.58
N LYS A 592 -5.72 -41.80 1.50
CA LYS A 592 -4.88 -43.00 1.38
C LYS A 592 -3.97 -42.87 0.18
N ASP A 593 -2.77 -43.43 0.30
CA ASP A 593 -1.78 -43.56 -0.78
C ASP A 593 -1.38 -42.21 -1.43
N ALA A 594 -1.57 -41.11 -0.72
CA ALA A 594 -1.17 -39.77 -1.18
C ALA A 594 0.36 -39.68 -1.23
N ARG A 595 0.86 -39.02 -2.29
CA ARG A 595 2.28 -38.74 -2.45
C ARG A 595 2.55 -37.28 -2.14
N LEU A 596 3.69 -37.02 -1.52
CA LEU A 596 4.15 -35.65 -1.26
C LEU A 596 4.46 -34.96 -2.59
N LEU A 597 3.69 -33.92 -2.93
CA LEU A 597 3.93 -33.13 -4.13
C LEU A 597 4.98 -32.04 -3.88
N LEU A 598 4.93 -31.38 -2.71
CA LEU A 598 5.76 -30.24 -2.39
C LEU A 598 6.04 -30.19 -0.90
N LEU A 599 7.31 -30.04 -0.52
CA LEU A 599 7.75 -29.83 0.87
C LEU A 599 8.37 -28.44 1.00
N LEU A 600 7.69 -27.55 1.70
CA LEU A 600 8.12 -26.19 1.93
C LEU A 600 8.48 -25.99 3.40
N ALA A 601 9.53 -25.20 3.65
CA ALA A 601 9.90 -24.80 5.00
C ALA A 601 9.03 -23.63 5.48
N ASP A 602 9.32 -23.11 6.67
CA ASP A 602 8.61 -21.96 7.25
C ASP A 602 8.80 -20.68 6.43
N SER A 603 7.89 -19.72 6.64
CA SER A 603 7.95 -18.37 6.05
C SER A 603 7.76 -18.31 4.52
N VAL A 604 7.18 -19.33 3.90
CA VAL A 604 6.75 -19.28 2.51
C VAL A 604 5.48 -18.43 2.41
N THR A 605 5.49 -17.45 1.51
CA THR A 605 4.37 -16.53 1.27
C THR A 605 3.77 -16.79 -0.11
N THR A 606 2.62 -16.16 -0.37
CA THR A 606 1.96 -16.19 -1.68
C THR A 606 2.90 -15.74 -2.81
N ASP A 607 3.78 -14.77 -2.57
CA ASP A 607 4.73 -14.27 -3.58
C ASP A 607 5.74 -15.34 -4.03
N HIS A 608 6.03 -16.35 -3.21
CA HIS A 608 6.89 -17.48 -3.60
C HIS A 608 6.17 -18.46 -4.54
N ILE A 609 4.84 -18.54 -4.45
CA ILE A 609 4.01 -19.47 -5.25
C ILE A 609 3.43 -18.76 -6.47
N SER A 610 2.92 -17.55 -6.29
CA SER A 610 2.32 -16.70 -7.34
C SER A 610 2.94 -15.31 -7.26
N PRO A 611 4.03 -15.05 -7.99
CA PRO A 611 4.70 -13.75 -8.00
C PRO A 611 3.79 -12.63 -8.48
N ALA A 612 4.13 -11.38 -8.17
CA ALA A 612 3.39 -10.20 -8.66
C ALA A 612 4.07 -9.51 -9.85
N GLY A 613 5.38 -9.63 -9.97
CA GLY A 613 6.22 -8.90 -10.92
C GLY A 613 6.05 -9.29 -12.39
N ASN A 614 6.90 -8.72 -13.25
CA ASN A 614 6.88 -8.93 -14.70
C ASN A 614 7.17 -10.38 -15.09
N ILE A 615 6.46 -10.86 -16.11
CA ILE A 615 6.64 -12.20 -16.69
C ILE A 615 7.80 -12.15 -17.68
N LYS A 616 8.82 -13.00 -17.45
CA LYS A 616 9.97 -13.13 -18.35
C LYS A 616 9.63 -14.06 -19.51
N LYS A 617 10.18 -13.75 -20.72
CA LYS A 617 9.98 -14.57 -21.92
C LYS A 617 10.55 -15.99 -21.73
N ASP A 618 11.71 -16.11 -21.10
CA ASP A 618 12.43 -17.34 -20.83
C ASP A 618 12.01 -17.99 -19.48
N SER A 619 10.72 -18.08 -19.26
CA SER A 619 10.11 -18.69 -18.07
C SER A 619 9.00 -19.65 -18.48
N PRO A 620 8.60 -20.61 -17.62
CA PRO A 620 7.46 -21.49 -17.92
C PRO A 620 6.19 -20.74 -18.32
N THR A 621 5.90 -19.61 -17.67
CA THR A 621 4.76 -18.74 -18.02
C THR A 621 4.96 -18.04 -19.36
N GLY A 622 6.20 -17.61 -19.66
CA GLY A 622 6.54 -17.07 -20.97
C GLY A 622 6.31 -18.07 -22.09
N ASP A 623 6.72 -19.32 -21.89
CA ASP A 623 6.47 -20.43 -22.82
C ASP A 623 4.98 -20.70 -23.02
N TYR A 624 4.19 -20.67 -21.92
CA TYR A 624 2.72 -20.79 -21.99
C TYR A 624 2.13 -19.69 -22.88
N PHE A 625 2.52 -18.44 -22.67
CA PHE A 625 2.00 -17.32 -23.47
C PHE A 625 2.44 -17.39 -24.93
N MET A 626 3.69 -17.75 -25.20
CA MET A 626 4.16 -17.93 -26.58
C MET A 626 3.40 -19.04 -27.32
N LYS A 627 3.08 -20.15 -26.65
CA LYS A 627 2.25 -21.23 -27.20
C LYS A 627 0.82 -20.75 -27.51
N ASN A 628 0.28 -19.86 -26.68
CA ASN A 628 -1.03 -19.24 -26.90
C ASN A 628 -0.97 -17.98 -27.77
N GLN A 629 0.13 -17.73 -28.50
CA GLN A 629 0.33 -16.64 -29.44
C GLN A 629 0.26 -15.22 -28.83
N VAL A 630 0.44 -15.10 -27.51
CA VAL A 630 0.55 -13.82 -26.82
C VAL A 630 1.96 -13.26 -27.07
N GLN A 631 2.06 -12.03 -27.56
CA GLN A 631 3.34 -11.37 -27.80
C GLN A 631 3.97 -10.92 -26.47
N GLN A 632 5.30 -10.93 -26.40
CA GLN A 632 6.03 -10.54 -25.16
C GLN A 632 5.62 -9.16 -24.61
N LYS A 633 5.33 -8.20 -25.48
CA LYS A 633 4.86 -6.86 -25.07
C LYS A 633 3.51 -6.88 -24.33
N ASP A 634 2.72 -7.96 -24.53
CA ASP A 634 1.38 -8.14 -24.00
C ASP A 634 1.35 -9.11 -22.81
N PHE A 635 2.51 -9.60 -22.32
CA PHE A 635 2.59 -10.52 -21.19
C PHE A 635 2.04 -9.89 -19.92
N ASN A 636 2.31 -8.60 -19.69
CA ASN A 636 2.00 -7.89 -18.46
C ASN A 636 2.72 -8.53 -17.25
N SER A 637 2.13 -8.51 -16.07
CA SER A 637 2.69 -9.07 -14.84
C SER A 637 1.90 -10.28 -14.36
N TYR A 638 2.53 -11.12 -13.52
CA TYR A 638 1.82 -12.20 -12.82
C TYR A 638 0.63 -11.69 -12.02
N GLY A 639 0.79 -10.56 -11.30
CA GLY A 639 -0.31 -9.94 -10.56
C GLY A 639 -1.50 -9.58 -11.42
N ALA A 640 -1.25 -9.01 -12.60
CA ALA A 640 -2.30 -8.64 -13.55
C ALA A 640 -3.04 -9.85 -14.15
N ARG A 641 -2.40 -11.02 -14.17
CA ARG A 641 -2.90 -12.27 -14.77
C ARG A 641 -3.55 -13.23 -13.76
N ARG A 642 -3.71 -12.85 -12.51
CA ARG A 642 -4.29 -13.73 -11.46
C ARG A 642 -5.73 -14.18 -11.71
N GLY A 643 -6.43 -13.63 -12.69
CA GLY A 643 -7.70 -14.15 -13.19
C GLY A 643 -7.57 -15.42 -14.07
N ASN A 644 -6.36 -15.86 -14.34
CA ASN A 644 -6.05 -17.10 -15.07
C ASN A 644 -5.36 -18.09 -14.10
N HIS A 645 -6.01 -19.23 -13.87
CA HIS A 645 -5.53 -20.28 -12.95
C HIS A 645 -4.40 -21.16 -13.53
N GLU A 646 -4.16 -21.12 -14.86
CA GLU A 646 -3.08 -21.83 -15.55
C GLU A 646 -1.76 -21.05 -15.48
#